data_5a15d2189b77857279a11799913695d5
#
_entry.id   5a15d2189b77857279a11799913695d5
#
_cell.length_a   1.000
_cell.length_b   1.000
_cell.length_c   1.000
_cell.angle_alpha   90.00
_cell.angle_beta   90.00
_cell.angle_gamma   90.00
#
_symmetry.space_group_name_H-M   'P 1'
#
loop_
_entity.id
_entity.type
_entity.pdbx_description
1 polymer ?
#
loop_
_entity_poly.entity_id
_entity_poly.type
_entity_poly.pdbx_seq_one_letter_code
_entity_poly.pdbx_strand_id
1 'polypeptide(L)'
;MSNFNQYFRNTGAKIIVDRFFNKVDAYNPKVKVGKIGYSFIEEPPQPASYYIENGLTATHKVRIEYTTITDGKEDPEMKYAEFEVPKEIDGAFIIEGAYRISTNRMGSDYDCRIKMSGTGDYKVNFDYDRVYDIQKQILKIKRINPELGIADKPIDIKFEDIDKYLETDKKEILKLTERQTKKLMIKLDLDYKPEYITQKLIQECLAFGDDRLKDLIIDKTLESVPNSFMQYIFRNNNGRNYFAARRRITSYFTKYGKIQDQVTAISTLAFRYFKGSSDNKGDSSLQVPPGVNSINLEAISQKIVIPASVAFNQTFTDLVDIADTPINNNTNLQNSLTVSCHITDNDVLFDVYDINFVKITIKYIDYLNKKVAASEYVDYETNTLKPDKDGQVEVKYRMKRKMVPVEEVELIDLHPDYRLSSTTRRIPFTNYTDSVRISMGTSMLKQSIPLINAERALVDTGRNEELKDNILNEKFSYPEGKVKDITEDEVIIELPDGTETNILRRTAIQSINDVAVFTEPKVKIGQKVKQGDIITGAVGHTPETYKAGVNALVLFHAYYGLVNEDALVISESFANRIASYSIIDLMINVKSTSAIKWIAPIGTKVKSKDAVVTLYKAVRLDAINQALQEKLGGLFGEGHDLSEYTIEDHLVVPNNIDEAVVSDVMIQEMKKPKIPKSVKSPDYSFTHTSQDVIDEYEKTKSRKIIYEKYPEYIAADTLDPINMDPDAYKVVYTVRVRLIKRTIGMIGSKITSRYGGKGVVSKIQSDDLMPIMVDKDGKQKRVEVVMNPI
;
A
#
# COMPACT_ATOMS: atom_id res chain seq x y z
N MET A 1 3.72 2.92 13.19
CA MET A 1 3.88 3.05 11.73
C MET A 1 5.30 3.45 11.45
N SER A 2 5.98 2.79 10.51
CA SER A 2 7.35 3.14 10.18
C SER A 2 7.36 4.53 9.57
N ASN A 3 8.07 5.45 10.17
CA ASN A 3 8.22 6.79 9.61
C ASN A 3 9.28 6.73 8.50
N PHE A 4 8.88 6.23 7.33
CA PHE A 4 9.76 6.12 6.17
C PHE A 4 10.42 7.46 5.84
N ASN A 5 9.66 8.55 5.91
CA ASN A 5 10.17 9.89 5.65
C ASN A 5 11.33 10.26 6.58
N GLN A 6 11.17 10.01 7.89
CA GLN A 6 12.21 10.30 8.88
C GLN A 6 13.45 9.44 8.66
N TYR A 7 13.26 8.14 8.42
CA TYR A 7 14.36 7.24 8.13
C TYR A 7 15.09 7.67 6.86
N PHE A 8 14.35 7.95 5.78
CA PHE A 8 14.96 8.32 4.50
C PHE A 8 15.75 9.62 4.60
N ARG A 9 15.22 10.64 5.27
CA ARG A 9 15.91 11.91 5.48
C ARG A 9 17.16 11.78 6.35
N ASN A 10 17.08 11.04 7.44
CA ASN A 10 18.17 10.94 8.41
C ASN A 10 19.27 9.96 7.99
N THR A 11 18.92 8.90 7.27
CA THR A 11 19.83 7.77 7.03
C THR A 11 19.81 7.28 5.59
N GLY A 12 18.63 7.06 5.01
CA GLY A 12 18.47 6.38 3.72
C GLY A 12 19.14 7.12 2.56
N ALA A 13 18.93 8.42 2.45
CA ALA A 13 19.54 9.24 1.40
C ALA A 13 21.06 9.22 1.47
N LYS A 14 21.63 9.35 2.67
CA LYS A 14 23.09 9.26 2.90
C LYS A 14 23.65 7.93 2.43
N ILE A 15 23.04 6.82 2.83
CA ILE A 15 23.51 5.47 2.44
C ILE A 15 23.47 5.31 0.92
N ILE A 16 22.42 5.80 0.25
CA ILE A 16 22.30 5.72 -1.21
C ILE A 16 23.42 6.52 -1.87
N VAL A 17 23.64 7.76 -1.45
CA VAL A 17 24.68 8.64 -2.01
C VAL A 17 26.06 8.05 -1.78
N ASP A 18 26.40 7.68 -0.55
CA ASP A 18 27.72 7.11 -0.20
C ASP A 18 28.01 5.82 -0.98
N ARG A 19 27.06 4.89 -1.03
CA ARG A 19 27.24 3.64 -1.76
C ARG A 19 27.31 3.84 -3.27
N PHE A 20 26.57 4.80 -3.81
CA PHE A 20 26.61 5.13 -5.23
C PHE A 20 28.00 5.63 -5.62
N PHE A 21 28.53 6.61 -4.90
CA PHE A 21 29.84 7.21 -5.24
C PHE A 21 31.03 6.32 -4.91
N ASN A 22 31.02 5.59 -3.80
CA ASN A 22 32.05 4.61 -3.49
C ASN A 22 32.22 3.56 -4.60
N LYS A 23 31.15 3.26 -5.34
CA LYS A 23 31.21 2.34 -6.47
C LYS A 23 31.66 3.02 -7.77
N VAL A 24 31.31 4.28 -7.99
CA VAL A 24 31.81 5.07 -9.13
C VAL A 24 33.35 5.16 -9.06
N ASP A 25 33.89 5.48 -7.89
CA ASP A 25 35.35 5.58 -7.69
C ASP A 25 36.08 4.25 -7.85
N ALA A 26 35.48 3.13 -7.42
CA ALA A 26 36.07 1.81 -7.53
C ALA A 26 36.24 1.31 -8.99
N TYR A 27 35.51 1.90 -9.94
CA TYR A 27 35.43 1.42 -11.32
C TYR A 27 36.02 2.36 -12.36
N ASN A 28 36.43 3.57 -11.97
CA ASN A 28 36.98 4.53 -12.93
C ASN A 28 38.41 4.97 -12.53
N PRO A 29 39.45 4.47 -13.20
CA PRO A 29 40.80 4.84 -12.87
C PRO A 29 41.18 6.26 -13.31
N LYS A 30 40.40 6.89 -14.23
CA LYS A 30 40.78 8.17 -14.84
C LYS A 30 40.04 9.38 -14.26
N VAL A 31 38.79 9.20 -13.83
CA VAL A 31 37.97 10.28 -13.27
C VAL A 31 37.41 9.83 -11.94
N LYS A 32 37.80 10.48 -10.87
CA LYS A 32 37.31 10.23 -9.51
C LYS A 32 36.35 11.33 -9.09
N VAL A 33 35.53 11.04 -8.14
CA VAL A 33 34.68 12.03 -7.49
C VAL A 33 35.44 12.67 -6.33
N GLY A 34 35.45 13.99 -6.28
CA GLY A 34 36.10 14.76 -5.23
C GLY A 34 35.14 14.97 -4.02
N LYS A 35 34.79 16.21 -3.76
CA LYS A 35 33.82 16.53 -2.69
C LYS A 35 32.42 16.06 -3.06
N ILE A 36 31.72 15.46 -2.11
CA ILE A 36 30.35 15.00 -2.27
C ILE A 36 29.50 15.57 -1.12
N GLY A 37 28.42 16.23 -1.48
CA GLY A 37 27.37 16.67 -0.56
C GLY A 37 26.00 16.28 -1.09
N TYR A 38 25.01 16.31 -0.26
CA TYR A 38 23.61 16.21 -0.70
C TYR A 38 22.72 17.13 0.15
N SER A 39 21.66 17.61 -0.47
CA SER A 39 20.62 18.41 0.17
C SER A 39 19.23 17.97 -0.29
N PHE A 40 18.21 18.24 0.52
CA PHE A 40 16.82 18.04 0.11
C PHE A 40 16.29 19.32 -0.51
N ILE A 41 15.63 19.20 -1.66
CA ILE A 41 14.87 20.29 -2.26
C ILE A 41 13.52 20.31 -1.56
N GLU A 42 13.29 21.33 -0.74
CA GLU A 42 12.02 21.49 -0.04
C GLU A 42 10.99 22.15 -0.97
N GLU A 43 9.81 21.53 -1.05
CA GLU A 43 8.65 22.06 -1.74
C GLU A 43 7.56 22.37 -0.71
N PRO A 44 6.68 23.34 -0.96
CA PRO A 44 5.54 23.61 -0.10
C PRO A 44 4.74 22.31 0.13
N PRO A 45 4.34 22.01 1.37
CA PRO A 45 3.57 20.82 1.66
C PRO A 45 2.21 20.89 0.93
N GLN A 46 1.88 19.82 0.23
CA GLN A 46 0.59 19.66 -0.43
C GLN A 46 -0.20 18.54 0.25
N PRO A 47 -1.54 18.64 0.35
CA PRO A 47 -2.37 17.59 0.92
C PRO A 47 -2.40 16.36 0.00
N ALA A 48 -2.80 15.21 0.56
CA ALA A 48 -2.90 13.95 -0.19
C ALA A 48 -3.83 14.07 -1.40
N SER A 49 -4.95 14.77 -1.23
CA SER A 49 -5.93 15.03 -2.29
C SER A 49 -5.31 15.75 -3.50
N TYR A 50 -4.38 16.67 -3.30
CA TYR A 50 -3.68 17.33 -4.39
C TYR A 50 -2.99 16.33 -5.33
N TYR A 51 -2.23 15.39 -4.77
CA TYR A 51 -1.51 14.39 -5.57
C TYR A 51 -2.46 13.40 -6.25
N ILE A 52 -3.57 13.04 -5.57
CA ILE A 52 -4.56 12.10 -6.10
C ILE A 52 -5.32 12.73 -7.26
N GLU A 53 -5.84 13.93 -7.07
CA GLU A 53 -6.63 14.62 -8.09
C GLU A 53 -5.81 14.93 -9.36
N ASN A 54 -4.52 15.22 -9.17
CA ASN A 54 -3.63 15.54 -10.28
C ASN A 54 -2.91 14.33 -10.88
N GLY A 55 -3.14 13.13 -10.33
CA GLY A 55 -2.46 11.91 -10.81
C GLY A 55 -0.96 11.89 -10.53
N LEU A 56 -0.51 12.62 -9.50
CA LEU A 56 0.90 12.82 -9.21
C LEU A 56 1.45 11.82 -8.20
N THR A 57 2.77 11.81 -8.10
CA THR A 57 3.50 11.09 -7.05
C THR A 57 4.09 12.08 -6.07
N ALA A 58 3.81 11.87 -4.78
CA ALA A 58 4.48 12.63 -3.72
C ALA A 58 5.92 12.13 -3.54
N THR A 59 6.93 13.02 -3.62
CA THR A 59 8.34 12.62 -3.59
C THR A 59 9.17 13.45 -2.62
N HIS A 60 10.27 12.83 -2.14
CA HIS A 60 11.44 13.53 -1.64
C HIS A 60 12.37 13.77 -2.82
N LYS A 61 12.78 15.02 -3.05
CA LYS A 61 13.75 15.40 -4.07
C LYS A 61 15.11 15.60 -3.41
N VAL A 62 16.13 14.87 -3.86
CA VAL A 62 17.49 14.93 -3.33
C VAL A 62 18.40 15.47 -4.40
N ARG A 63 19.08 16.56 -4.10
CA ARG A 63 20.13 17.14 -4.93
C ARG A 63 21.48 16.67 -4.39
N ILE A 64 22.28 16.09 -5.26
CA ILE A 64 23.67 15.73 -5.00
C ILE A 64 24.57 16.80 -5.59
N GLU A 65 25.55 17.24 -4.82
CA GLU A 65 26.57 18.19 -5.20
C GLU A 65 27.92 17.48 -5.19
N TYR A 66 28.68 17.57 -6.29
CA TYR A 66 29.95 16.86 -6.39
C TYR A 66 30.95 17.60 -7.28
N THR A 67 32.24 17.38 -6.98
CA THR A 67 33.35 17.79 -7.84
C THR A 67 33.95 16.57 -8.53
N THR A 68 34.68 16.78 -9.61
CA THR A 68 35.40 15.72 -10.35
C THR A 68 36.89 15.90 -10.28
N ILE A 69 37.65 14.79 -10.13
CA ILE A 69 39.10 14.77 -10.15
C ILE A 69 39.51 14.02 -11.41
N THR A 70 40.20 14.74 -12.35
CA THR A 70 40.69 14.17 -13.60
C THR A 70 42.23 14.29 -13.61
N ASP A 71 42.92 13.19 -13.83
CA ASP A 71 44.40 13.12 -13.82
C ASP A 71 45.02 13.75 -12.56
N GLY A 72 44.39 13.53 -11.41
CA GLY A 72 44.87 14.03 -10.11
C GLY A 72 44.58 15.51 -9.81
N LYS A 73 43.94 16.25 -10.73
CA LYS A 73 43.50 17.63 -10.51
C LYS A 73 41.98 17.69 -10.27
N GLU A 74 41.60 18.31 -9.16
CA GLU A 74 40.18 18.58 -8.85
C GLU A 74 39.70 19.75 -9.70
N ASP A 75 38.56 19.54 -10.37
CA ASP A 75 37.79 20.58 -11.04
C ASP A 75 37.01 21.34 -9.98
N PRO A 76 37.26 22.65 -9.79
CA PRO A 76 36.58 23.43 -8.75
C PRO A 76 35.08 23.69 -9.07
N GLU A 77 34.64 23.40 -10.29
CA GLU A 77 33.24 23.56 -10.68
C GLU A 77 32.35 22.52 -9.98
N MET A 78 31.37 23.00 -9.17
CA MET A 78 30.38 22.16 -8.52
C MET A 78 29.35 21.67 -9.54
N LYS A 79 29.23 20.36 -9.63
CA LYS A 79 28.25 19.69 -10.50
C LYS A 79 27.08 19.20 -9.67
N TYR A 80 25.90 19.15 -10.27
CA TYR A 80 24.66 18.79 -9.62
C TYR A 80 24.01 17.59 -10.32
N ALA A 81 23.39 16.72 -9.54
CA ALA A 81 22.53 15.65 -10.02
C ALA A 81 21.35 15.47 -9.04
N GLU A 82 20.19 15.13 -9.54
CA GLU A 82 18.97 15.03 -8.72
C GLU A 82 18.30 13.68 -8.91
N PHE A 83 17.76 13.15 -7.81
CA PHE A 83 16.91 11.97 -7.83
C PHE A 83 15.72 12.15 -6.88
N GLU A 84 14.67 11.39 -7.14
CA GLU A 84 13.43 11.43 -6.39
C GLU A 84 13.10 10.08 -5.80
N VAL A 85 12.53 10.07 -4.60
CA VAL A 85 12.04 8.88 -3.93
C VAL A 85 10.64 9.17 -3.39
N PRO A 86 9.66 8.30 -3.64
CA PRO A 86 8.31 8.50 -3.09
C PRO A 86 8.33 8.73 -1.59
N LYS A 87 7.51 9.69 -1.13
CA LYS A 87 7.33 10.02 0.29
C LYS A 87 5.97 9.57 0.80
N GLU A 88 5.91 9.29 2.09
CA GLU A 88 4.69 8.96 2.81
C GLU A 88 3.93 10.24 3.18
N ILE A 89 2.62 10.26 2.94
CA ILE A 89 1.70 11.29 3.40
C ILE A 89 0.63 10.61 4.22
N ASP A 90 0.48 10.99 5.49
CA ASP A 90 -0.53 10.47 6.42
C ASP A 90 -0.59 8.94 6.50
N GLY A 91 0.58 8.27 6.44
CA GLY A 91 0.69 6.82 6.56
C GLY A 91 0.48 6.06 5.24
N ALA A 92 0.40 6.75 4.11
CA ALA A 92 0.28 6.14 2.79
C ALA A 92 1.25 6.76 1.78
N PHE A 93 1.60 6.00 0.75
CA PHE A 93 2.31 6.49 -0.42
C PHE A 93 1.30 6.79 -1.53
N ILE A 94 1.45 7.93 -2.20
CA ILE A 94 0.62 8.28 -3.36
C ILE A 94 1.49 8.20 -4.59
N ILE A 95 1.18 7.25 -5.46
CA ILE A 95 1.94 6.96 -6.67
C ILE A 95 1.02 7.10 -7.88
N GLU A 96 1.31 8.06 -8.75
CA GLU A 96 0.48 8.35 -9.94
C GLU A 96 -1.01 8.54 -9.56
N GLY A 97 -1.26 9.28 -8.49
CA GLY A 97 -2.62 9.52 -7.98
C GLY A 97 -3.28 8.35 -7.26
N ALA A 98 -2.61 7.21 -7.12
CA ALA A 98 -3.17 6.04 -6.43
C ALA A 98 -2.61 5.88 -5.02
N TYR A 99 -3.50 5.64 -4.07
CA TYR A 99 -3.12 5.27 -2.70
C TYR A 99 -2.42 3.91 -2.67
N ARG A 100 -1.31 3.84 -1.93
CA ARG A 100 -0.60 2.60 -1.64
C ARG A 100 -0.24 2.54 -0.17
N ILE A 101 -0.72 1.51 0.49
CA ILE A 101 -0.51 1.30 1.92
C ILE A 101 0.48 0.16 2.10
N SER A 102 1.44 0.33 3.01
CA SER A 102 2.39 -0.72 3.35
C SER A 102 1.70 -1.80 4.18
N THR A 103 1.93 -3.05 3.80
CA THR A 103 1.55 -4.21 4.62
C THR A 103 2.76 -4.73 5.37
N ASN A 104 2.56 -5.17 6.61
CA ASN A 104 3.61 -5.76 7.39
C ASN A 104 3.98 -7.13 6.81
N ARG A 105 5.26 -7.40 6.71
CA ARG A 105 5.78 -8.64 6.15
C ARG A 105 6.77 -9.26 7.11
N MET A 106 6.66 -10.55 7.33
CA MET A 106 7.64 -11.30 8.07
C MET A 106 8.65 -11.95 7.13
N GLY A 107 9.91 -11.58 7.28
CA GLY A 107 11.04 -12.17 6.59
C GLY A 107 11.64 -13.35 7.34
N SER A 108 12.51 -14.07 6.68
CA SER A 108 13.27 -15.13 7.33
C SER A 108 14.34 -14.54 8.24
N ASP A 109 14.18 -14.67 9.54
CA ASP A 109 15.27 -14.51 10.47
C ASP A 109 16.02 -15.84 10.60
N TYR A 110 17.34 -15.81 10.54
CA TYR A 110 18.15 -17.03 10.61
C TYR A 110 18.57 -17.39 12.05
N ASP A 111 18.01 -16.68 13.02
CA ASP A 111 18.35 -16.93 14.42
C ASP A 111 17.96 -18.33 14.84
N CYS A 112 18.94 -19.07 15.28
CA CYS A 112 18.83 -20.39 15.90
C CYS A 112 17.98 -21.41 15.12
N ARG A 113 18.49 -21.81 13.94
CA ARG A 113 17.88 -22.86 13.13
C ARG A 113 18.80 -24.06 13.00
N ILE A 114 18.24 -25.25 13.11
CA ILE A 114 18.90 -26.47 12.67
C ILE A 114 18.43 -26.72 11.23
N LYS A 115 19.35 -26.72 10.28
CA LYS A 115 19.06 -27.04 8.89
C LYS A 115 19.67 -28.36 8.53
N MET A 116 18.87 -29.23 7.93
CA MET A 116 19.36 -30.40 7.21
C MET A 116 19.71 -29.97 5.79
N SER A 117 20.91 -30.21 5.31
CA SER A 117 21.30 -30.03 3.92
C SER A 117 20.70 -31.15 3.07
N GLY A 118 20.56 -30.93 1.76
CA GLY A 118 20.15 -31.98 0.82
C GLY A 118 21.07 -33.22 0.77
N THR A 119 22.25 -33.14 1.41
CA THR A 119 23.23 -34.25 1.61
C THR A 119 23.08 -34.97 2.93
N GLY A 120 22.06 -34.61 3.74
CA GLY A 120 21.82 -35.20 5.05
C GLY A 120 22.63 -34.60 6.21
N ASP A 121 23.38 -33.51 5.94
CA ASP A 121 24.19 -32.84 6.95
C ASP A 121 23.41 -31.88 7.80
N TYR A 122 23.55 -31.92 9.10
CA TYR A 122 22.93 -30.98 10.01
C TYR A 122 23.84 -29.79 10.27
N LYS A 123 23.23 -28.55 10.23
CA LYS A 123 23.91 -27.32 10.62
C LYS A 123 23.05 -26.54 11.58
N VAL A 124 23.67 -26.09 12.68
CA VAL A 124 23.02 -25.19 13.64
C VAL A 124 23.43 -23.76 13.28
N ASN A 125 22.48 -22.96 12.84
CA ASN A 125 22.66 -21.54 12.58
C ASN A 125 22.25 -20.76 13.82
N PHE A 126 23.17 -20.06 14.46
CA PHE A 126 22.86 -19.13 15.55
C PHE A 126 22.41 -17.77 15.03
N ASP A 127 22.87 -17.41 13.83
CA ASP A 127 22.47 -16.25 13.04
C ASP A 127 23.05 -16.34 11.62
N TYR A 128 23.05 -15.23 10.87
CA TYR A 128 23.73 -15.19 9.56
C TYR A 128 25.24 -15.37 9.64
N ASP A 129 25.82 -14.98 10.74
CA ASP A 129 27.28 -14.90 10.89
C ASP A 129 27.88 -16.12 11.59
N ARG A 130 27.07 -16.88 12.35
CA ARG A 130 27.56 -17.98 13.17
C ARG A 130 26.83 -19.28 12.87
N VAL A 131 27.56 -20.21 12.25
CA VAL A 131 27.02 -21.51 11.82
C VAL A 131 27.87 -22.64 12.36
N TYR A 132 27.28 -23.55 13.16
CA TYR A 132 27.92 -24.78 13.57
C TYR A 132 27.69 -25.88 12.52
N ASP A 133 28.79 -26.37 11.93
CA ASP A 133 28.81 -27.49 10.99
C ASP A 133 29.02 -28.78 11.79
N ILE A 134 27.95 -29.57 11.91
CA ILE A 134 27.95 -30.77 12.79
C ILE A 134 28.92 -31.82 12.29
N GLN A 135 29.01 -32.09 10.97
CA GLN A 135 29.90 -33.09 10.43
C GLN A 135 31.37 -32.74 10.68
N LYS A 136 31.70 -31.47 10.51
CA LYS A 136 33.08 -30.99 10.70
C LYS A 136 33.39 -30.64 12.16
N GLN A 137 32.38 -30.64 13.02
CA GLN A 137 32.49 -30.18 14.40
C GLN A 137 33.17 -28.83 14.52
N ILE A 138 32.81 -27.88 13.63
CA ILE A 138 33.42 -26.55 13.57
C ILE A 138 32.35 -25.49 13.62
N LEU A 139 32.47 -24.54 14.54
CA LEU A 139 31.73 -23.30 14.54
C LEU A 139 32.39 -22.30 13.58
N LYS A 140 31.71 -21.98 12.50
CA LYS A 140 32.15 -20.97 11.50
C LYS A 140 31.52 -19.63 11.84
N ILE A 141 32.35 -18.63 12.00
CA ILE A 141 31.92 -17.25 12.27
C ILE A 141 32.32 -16.40 11.08
N LYS A 142 31.31 -15.83 10.41
CA LYS A 142 31.49 -14.89 9.29
C LYS A 142 31.09 -13.51 9.78
N ARG A 143 32.07 -12.68 10.17
CA ARG A 143 31.77 -11.28 10.47
C ARG A 143 31.64 -10.49 9.16
N ILE A 144 30.48 -9.90 8.97
CA ILE A 144 30.28 -8.84 7.98
C ILE A 144 30.44 -7.53 8.73
N ASN A 145 31.43 -6.73 8.36
CA ASN A 145 31.54 -5.37 8.88
C ASN A 145 30.31 -4.59 8.41
N PRO A 146 29.41 -4.15 9.31
CA PRO A 146 28.17 -3.52 8.92
C PRO A 146 28.38 -2.18 8.20
N GLU A 147 29.52 -1.51 8.42
CA GLU A 147 29.84 -0.23 7.76
C GLU A 147 30.40 -0.42 6.34
N LEU A 148 31.17 -1.46 6.10
CA LEU A 148 31.86 -1.67 4.83
C LEU A 148 31.21 -2.73 3.93
N GLY A 149 30.34 -3.57 4.48
CA GLY A 149 29.72 -4.69 3.74
C GLY A 149 30.74 -5.73 3.23
N ILE A 150 31.92 -5.75 3.80
CA ILE A 150 33.04 -6.66 3.46
C ILE A 150 33.11 -7.72 4.55
N ALA A 151 33.11 -8.99 4.17
CA ALA A 151 33.29 -10.09 5.10
C ALA A 151 34.79 -10.17 5.53
N ASP A 152 35.02 -10.15 6.83
CA ASP A 152 36.32 -10.53 7.39
C ASP A 152 36.59 -12.01 7.10
N LYS A 153 37.88 -12.41 7.21
CA LYS A 153 38.23 -13.83 7.08
C LYS A 153 37.41 -14.64 8.08
N PRO A 154 36.70 -15.71 7.64
CA PRO A 154 35.90 -16.54 8.56
C PRO A 154 36.82 -17.13 9.63
N ILE A 155 36.32 -17.12 10.86
CA ILE A 155 36.99 -17.75 12.00
C ILE A 155 36.36 -19.12 12.18
N ASP A 156 37.19 -20.17 12.21
CA ASP A 156 36.76 -21.54 12.45
C ASP A 156 37.20 -21.95 13.87
N ILE A 157 36.24 -22.29 14.73
CA ILE A 157 36.46 -22.74 16.09
C ILE A 157 36.00 -24.20 16.19
N LYS A 158 36.92 -25.09 16.60
CA LYS A 158 36.58 -26.49 16.83
C LYS A 158 35.61 -26.63 18.02
N PHE A 159 34.75 -27.66 17.98
CA PHE A 159 33.78 -27.93 19.02
C PHE A 159 34.41 -28.09 20.40
N GLU A 160 35.57 -28.82 20.47
CA GLU A 160 36.32 -29.08 21.73
C GLU A 160 36.93 -27.79 22.33
N ASP A 161 37.13 -26.74 21.50
CA ASP A 161 37.77 -25.49 21.91
C ASP A 161 36.76 -24.37 22.22
N ILE A 162 35.46 -24.59 22.01
CA ILE A 162 34.43 -23.54 22.18
C ILE A 162 34.45 -22.97 23.58
N ASP A 163 34.46 -23.82 24.60
CA ASP A 163 34.43 -23.38 26.02
C ASP A 163 35.73 -22.73 26.42
N LYS A 164 36.85 -23.26 25.96
CA LYS A 164 38.19 -22.64 26.15
C LYS A 164 38.29 -21.26 25.51
N TYR A 165 37.59 -21.06 24.39
CA TYR A 165 37.55 -19.76 23.69
C TYR A 165 36.85 -18.66 24.51
N LEU A 166 35.95 -19.04 25.44
CA LEU A 166 35.31 -18.10 26.35
C LEU A 166 36.28 -17.52 27.40
N GLU A 167 37.40 -18.18 27.63
CA GLU A 167 38.46 -17.72 28.56
C GLU A 167 39.44 -16.74 27.86
N THR A 168 39.29 -16.53 26.56
CA THR A 168 40.14 -15.62 25.77
C THR A 168 39.54 -14.22 25.65
N ASP A 169 40.38 -13.26 25.23
CA ASP A 169 39.95 -11.89 24.94
C ASP A 169 38.92 -11.79 23.78
N LYS A 170 38.77 -12.89 23.03
CA LYS A 170 37.82 -12.97 21.87
C LYS A 170 36.45 -13.57 22.23
N LYS A 171 36.15 -13.78 23.51
CA LYS A 171 34.86 -14.35 23.98
C LYS A 171 33.63 -13.59 23.44
N GLU A 172 33.74 -12.28 23.22
CA GLU A 172 32.65 -11.46 22.69
C GLU A 172 32.16 -11.92 21.30
N ILE A 173 32.96 -12.68 20.55
CA ILE A 173 32.57 -13.28 19.27
C ILE A 173 31.51 -14.37 19.46
N LEU A 174 31.52 -15.04 20.62
CA LEU A 174 30.55 -16.08 20.99
C LEU A 174 29.34 -15.55 21.75
N LYS A 175 29.29 -14.25 22.07
CA LYS A 175 28.20 -13.63 22.79
C LYS A 175 26.92 -13.57 21.94
N LEU A 176 25.84 -14.02 22.50
CA LEU A 176 24.52 -13.93 21.90
C LEU A 176 23.88 -12.58 22.25
N THR A 177 23.08 -12.06 21.36
CA THR A 177 22.26 -10.89 21.64
C THR A 177 21.16 -11.26 22.66
N GLU A 178 20.63 -10.29 23.38
CA GLU A 178 19.52 -10.50 24.31
C GLU A 178 18.33 -11.18 23.66
N ARG A 179 18.00 -10.76 22.42
CA ARG A 179 16.93 -11.37 21.64
C ARG A 179 17.20 -12.85 21.31
N GLN A 180 18.41 -13.18 20.87
CA GLN A 180 18.82 -14.56 20.60
C GLN A 180 18.73 -15.42 21.86
N THR A 181 19.23 -14.91 22.99
CA THR A 181 19.15 -15.59 24.28
C THR A 181 17.71 -15.90 24.67
N LYS A 182 16.80 -14.90 24.60
CA LYS A 182 15.39 -15.09 24.91
C LYS A 182 14.71 -16.10 23.99
N LYS A 183 15.01 -16.07 22.68
CA LYS A 183 14.50 -17.04 21.70
C LYS A 183 14.93 -18.47 22.05
N LEU A 184 16.20 -18.66 22.36
CA LEU A 184 16.73 -19.97 22.74
C LEU A 184 16.09 -20.51 24.02
N MET A 185 15.88 -19.65 25.02
CA MET A 185 15.18 -20.02 26.24
C MET A 185 13.75 -20.52 25.97
N ILE A 186 13.05 -19.89 25.04
CA ILE A 186 11.69 -20.29 24.64
C ILE A 186 11.74 -21.63 23.89
N LYS A 187 12.59 -21.74 22.88
CA LYS A 187 12.64 -22.89 21.97
C LYS A 187 13.11 -24.17 22.67
N LEU A 188 14.13 -24.02 23.47
CA LEU A 188 14.76 -25.13 24.16
C LEU A 188 14.20 -25.35 25.57
N ASP A 189 13.25 -24.52 26.03
CA ASP A 189 12.69 -24.54 27.40
C ASP A 189 13.77 -24.49 28.47
N LEU A 190 14.77 -23.61 28.28
CA LEU A 190 15.93 -23.51 29.17
C LEU A 190 15.61 -22.69 30.42
N ASP A 191 16.00 -23.20 31.58
CA ASP A 191 15.86 -22.52 32.88
C ASP A 191 16.98 -21.53 33.18
N TYR A 192 18.07 -21.57 32.42
CA TYR A 192 19.21 -20.66 32.51
C TYR A 192 19.33 -19.77 31.26
N LYS A 193 20.04 -18.65 31.37
CA LYS A 193 20.29 -17.75 30.26
C LYS A 193 21.57 -18.17 29.52
N PRO A 194 21.49 -18.66 28.27
CA PRO A 194 22.68 -18.99 27.47
C PRO A 194 23.26 -17.71 26.86
N GLU A 195 24.05 -16.96 27.62
CA GLU A 195 24.63 -15.69 27.15
C GLU A 195 25.70 -15.89 26.05
N TYR A 196 26.29 -17.05 26.00
CA TYR A 196 27.32 -17.41 25.05
C TYR A 196 27.03 -18.76 24.38
N ILE A 197 27.56 -18.94 23.18
CA ILE A 197 27.56 -20.24 22.50
C ILE A 197 28.52 -21.15 23.26
N THR A 198 27.99 -22.25 23.85
CA THR A 198 28.73 -23.24 24.62
C THR A 198 28.50 -24.64 24.06
N GLN A 199 29.36 -25.59 24.44
CA GLN A 199 29.17 -26.98 24.05
C GLN A 199 27.80 -27.51 24.52
N LYS A 200 27.41 -27.15 25.74
CA LYS A 200 26.10 -27.54 26.30
C LYS A 200 24.95 -27.01 25.43
N LEU A 201 25.00 -25.74 25.05
CA LEU A 201 23.95 -25.11 24.19
C LEU A 201 23.87 -25.80 22.83
N ILE A 202 25.00 -26.14 22.22
CA ILE A 202 25.03 -26.86 20.95
C ILE A 202 24.42 -28.26 21.11
N GLN A 203 24.74 -28.97 22.19
CA GLN A 203 24.17 -30.29 22.50
C GLN A 203 22.64 -30.21 22.68
N GLU A 204 22.13 -29.20 23.38
CA GLU A 204 20.70 -28.98 23.52
C GLU A 204 20.03 -28.65 22.18
N CYS A 205 20.65 -27.81 21.33
CA CYS A 205 20.19 -27.57 19.98
C CYS A 205 20.10 -28.86 19.15
N LEU A 206 21.07 -29.74 19.28
CA LEU A 206 21.12 -31.04 18.57
C LEU A 206 20.09 -32.06 19.09
N ALA A 207 19.84 -32.05 20.40
CA ALA A 207 18.81 -32.89 21.00
C ALA A 207 17.37 -32.49 20.66
N PHE A 208 17.22 -31.32 20.06
CA PHE A 208 15.93 -30.74 19.66
C PHE A 208 15.51 -31.35 18.31
N GLY A 209 14.92 -32.53 18.29
CA GLY A 209 14.61 -33.32 17.10
C GLY A 209 13.72 -32.58 16.05
N ASP A 210 13.67 -33.08 14.81
CA ASP A 210 13.13 -32.45 13.59
C ASP A 210 11.70 -31.84 13.71
N ASP A 211 10.80 -32.46 14.47
CA ASP A 211 9.43 -31.99 14.61
C ASP A 211 9.27 -30.71 15.45
N ARG A 212 10.24 -30.36 16.27
CA ARG A 212 10.25 -29.16 17.10
C ARG A 212 10.94 -27.98 16.45
N LEU A 213 11.56 -28.21 15.28
CA LEU A 213 12.36 -27.20 14.56
C LEU A 213 11.56 -26.42 13.53
N LYS A 214 10.22 -26.61 13.49
CA LYS A 214 9.36 -25.82 12.62
C LYS A 214 9.55 -24.33 12.90
N ASP A 215 9.60 -23.55 11.85
CA ASP A 215 9.68 -22.10 11.95
C ASP A 215 8.50 -21.57 12.77
N LEU A 216 8.79 -20.89 13.86
CA LEU A 216 7.81 -20.17 14.67
C LEU A 216 7.74 -18.72 14.21
N ILE A 217 6.66 -18.01 14.56
CA ILE A 217 6.56 -16.56 14.30
C ILE A 217 7.73 -15.80 14.92
N ILE A 218 8.19 -16.20 16.12
CA ILE A 218 9.35 -15.59 16.78
C ILE A 218 10.67 -15.75 16.00
N ASP A 219 10.74 -16.71 15.07
CA ASP A 219 11.89 -16.90 14.19
C ASP A 219 11.87 -15.99 12.98
N LYS A 220 10.88 -15.15 12.86
CA LYS A 220 10.74 -14.18 11.76
C LYS A 220 11.02 -12.78 12.26
N THR A 221 11.64 -11.98 11.42
CA THR A 221 11.79 -10.54 11.60
C THR A 221 10.77 -9.81 10.76
N LEU A 222 10.30 -8.70 11.28
CA LEU A 222 9.50 -7.77 10.49
C LEU A 222 10.39 -7.09 9.45
N GLU A 223 9.97 -7.17 8.21
CA GLU A 223 10.55 -6.38 7.14
C GLU A 223 9.86 -5.02 7.13
N SER A 224 10.51 -4.01 7.69
CA SER A 224 10.03 -2.64 7.56
C SER A 224 10.17 -2.13 6.13
N VAL A 225 9.30 -1.20 5.71
CA VAL A 225 9.39 -0.56 4.37
C VAL A 225 10.77 0.05 4.13
N PRO A 226 11.39 0.77 5.09
CA PRO A 226 12.75 1.27 4.92
C PRO A 226 13.77 0.19 4.60
N ASN A 227 13.80 -0.89 5.37
CA ASN A 227 14.75 -1.98 5.19
C ASN A 227 14.53 -2.72 3.87
N SER A 228 13.30 -3.02 3.55
CA SER A 228 12.89 -3.69 2.32
C SER A 228 13.23 -2.84 1.08
N PHE A 229 12.96 -1.53 1.13
CA PHE A 229 13.33 -0.58 0.09
C PHE A 229 14.85 -0.51 -0.12
N MET A 230 15.62 -0.37 0.97
CA MET A 230 17.09 -0.32 0.88
C MET A 230 17.66 -1.63 0.35
N GLN A 231 17.12 -2.77 0.76
CA GLN A 231 17.49 -4.07 0.19
C GLN A 231 17.16 -4.13 -1.31
N TYR A 232 16.01 -3.64 -1.75
CA TYR A 232 15.62 -3.63 -3.16
C TYR A 232 16.56 -2.77 -4.00
N ILE A 233 16.87 -1.55 -3.55
CA ILE A 233 17.81 -0.65 -4.25
C ILE A 233 19.19 -1.28 -4.38
N PHE A 234 19.67 -2.04 -3.37
CA PHE A 234 21.00 -2.63 -3.36
C PHE A 234 21.05 -4.12 -3.67
N ARG A 235 19.91 -4.82 -3.72
CA ARG A 235 19.83 -6.25 -3.94
C ARG A 235 20.29 -6.60 -5.35
N ASN A 236 21.21 -7.52 -5.39
CA ASN A 236 21.76 -8.12 -6.61
C ASN A 236 20.79 -9.23 -7.10
N ASN A 237 19.53 -8.91 -7.34
CA ASN A 237 18.62 -9.89 -7.92
C ASN A 237 19.02 -10.13 -9.38
N ASN A 238 19.75 -11.22 -9.60
CA ASN A 238 20.22 -11.73 -10.90
C ASN A 238 21.12 -10.79 -11.73
N GLY A 239 21.77 -9.83 -11.11
CA GLY A 239 22.87 -9.05 -11.73
C GLY A 239 22.46 -8.13 -12.88
N ARG A 240 21.23 -8.19 -13.39
CA ARG A 240 20.89 -7.51 -14.65
C ARG A 240 20.58 -6.02 -14.46
N ASN A 241 19.84 -5.61 -13.47
CA ASN A 241 19.41 -4.20 -13.37
C ASN A 241 20.51 -3.30 -12.81
N TYR A 242 21.23 -3.73 -11.77
CA TYR A 242 22.27 -2.95 -11.16
C TYR A 242 23.59 -2.99 -11.98
N PHE A 243 23.94 -4.12 -12.60
CA PHE A 243 25.11 -4.24 -13.46
C PHE A 243 24.96 -3.59 -14.83
N ALA A 244 23.75 -3.54 -15.40
CA ALA A 244 23.51 -2.78 -16.63
C ALA A 244 23.64 -1.27 -16.39
N ALA A 245 23.10 -0.78 -15.26
CA ALA A 245 23.36 0.58 -14.80
C ALA A 245 24.86 0.83 -14.58
N ARG A 246 25.57 -0.12 -13.96
CA ARG A 246 27.01 -0.06 -13.68
C ARG A 246 27.87 0.09 -14.93
N ARG A 247 27.65 -0.68 -16.00
CA ARG A 247 28.38 -0.50 -17.27
C ARG A 247 28.09 0.85 -17.93
N ARG A 248 26.86 1.31 -17.85
CA ARG A 248 26.46 2.63 -18.36
C ARG A 248 27.07 3.76 -17.51
N ILE A 249 27.09 3.63 -16.19
CA ILE A 249 27.72 4.59 -15.26
C ILE A 249 29.18 4.79 -15.65
N THR A 250 29.97 3.71 -15.79
CA THR A 250 31.40 3.80 -16.08
C THR A 250 31.66 4.42 -17.43
N SER A 251 30.90 4.07 -18.47
CA SER A 251 31.11 4.59 -19.83
C SER A 251 30.67 6.04 -19.98
N TYR A 252 29.62 6.47 -19.33
CA TYR A 252 29.09 7.83 -19.42
C TYR A 252 29.92 8.82 -18.61
N PHE A 253 30.31 8.44 -17.38
CA PHE A 253 31.13 9.28 -16.53
C PHE A 253 32.54 9.52 -17.14
N THR A 254 33.10 8.48 -17.77
CA THR A 254 34.40 8.59 -18.47
C THR A 254 34.30 9.50 -19.70
N LYS A 255 33.15 9.55 -20.36
CA LYS A 255 33.02 10.28 -21.62
C LYS A 255 32.54 11.73 -21.46
N TYR A 256 31.67 12.01 -20.46
CA TYR A 256 30.97 13.29 -20.36
C TYR A 256 31.08 13.98 -18.98
N GLY A 257 31.62 13.33 -17.95
CA GLY A 257 31.73 13.86 -16.59
C GLY A 257 30.40 14.14 -15.92
N LYS A 258 29.27 13.67 -16.49
CA LYS A 258 27.92 13.87 -15.99
C LYS A 258 27.35 12.55 -15.47
N ILE A 259 26.75 12.59 -14.29
CA ILE A 259 26.14 11.41 -13.65
C ILE A 259 24.62 11.49 -13.57
N GLN A 260 23.99 12.51 -14.14
CA GLN A 260 22.54 12.71 -14.02
C GLN A 260 21.73 11.49 -14.48
N ASP A 261 22.05 10.91 -15.62
CA ASP A 261 21.31 9.76 -16.16
C ASP A 261 21.39 8.53 -15.25
N GLN A 262 22.52 8.37 -14.53
CA GLN A 262 22.70 7.25 -13.60
C GLN A 262 22.01 7.49 -12.27
N VAL A 263 22.01 8.73 -11.81
CA VAL A 263 21.28 9.14 -10.60
C VAL A 263 19.79 9.05 -10.85
N THR A 264 19.31 9.37 -12.05
CA THR A 264 17.93 9.16 -12.47
C THR A 264 17.50 7.69 -12.40
N ALA A 265 18.42 6.75 -12.62
CA ALA A 265 18.14 5.33 -12.45
C ALA A 265 17.75 4.96 -11.00
N ILE A 266 18.20 5.72 -9.99
CA ILE A 266 17.79 5.55 -8.60
C ILE A 266 16.29 5.88 -8.46
N SER A 267 15.85 6.99 -9.05
CA SER A 267 14.45 7.38 -9.09
C SER A 267 13.61 6.27 -9.72
N THR A 268 14.01 5.79 -10.89
CA THR A 268 13.35 4.72 -11.61
C THR A 268 13.18 3.45 -10.76
N LEU A 269 14.25 3.03 -10.05
CA LEU A 269 14.18 1.88 -9.15
C LEU A 269 13.26 2.14 -7.96
N ALA A 270 13.32 3.34 -7.39
CA ALA A 270 12.45 3.73 -6.29
C ALA A 270 10.97 3.71 -6.70
N PHE A 271 10.62 4.34 -7.82
CA PHE A 271 9.25 4.31 -8.33
C PHE A 271 8.77 2.89 -8.65
N ARG A 272 9.63 2.06 -9.24
CA ARG A 272 9.31 0.66 -9.53
C ARG A 272 9.05 -0.15 -8.27
N TYR A 273 9.83 0.05 -7.21
CA TYR A 273 9.59 -0.58 -5.91
C TYR A 273 8.22 -0.20 -5.35
N PHE A 274 7.92 1.10 -5.31
CA PHE A 274 6.68 1.60 -4.72
C PHE A 274 5.45 1.38 -5.61
N LYS A 275 5.60 1.34 -6.93
CA LYS A 275 4.51 1.04 -7.86
C LYS A 275 4.13 -0.45 -7.85
N GLY A 276 5.08 -1.33 -7.60
CA GLY A 276 4.94 -2.78 -7.78
C GLY A 276 4.93 -3.14 -9.27
N SER A 277 5.74 -4.09 -9.68
CA SER A 277 5.75 -4.60 -11.06
C SER A 277 4.76 -5.76 -11.16
N SER A 278 4.03 -5.88 -12.28
CA SER A 278 3.20 -7.03 -12.60
C SER A 278 3.99 -8.34 -12.60
N ASP A 279 5.29 -8.28 -12.88
CA ASP A 279 6.18 -9.42 -12.97
C ASP A 279 6.77 -9.86 -11.62
N ASN A 280 6.76 -8.96 -10.62
CA ASN A 280 7.31 -9.20 -9.28
C ASN A 280 6.24 -9.07 -8.19
N LYS A 281 5.15 -9.83 -8.29
CA LYS A 281 4.04 -9.85 -7.31
C LYS A 281 4.47 -10.15 -5.86
N GLY A 282 5.73 -10.54 -5.64
CA GLY A 282 6.28 -10.91 -4.34
C GLY A 282 7.15 -9.86 -3.65
N ASP A 283 7.65 -8.83 -4.35
CA ASP A 283 8.68 -7.94 -3.79
C ASP A 283 8.13 -6.62 -3.22
N SER A 284 6.95 -6.17 -3.62
CA SER A 284 6.35 -4.95 -3.07
C SER A 284 5.55 -5.25 -1.81
N SER A 285 5.89 -4.60 -0.71
CA SER A 285 5.09 -4.60 0.51
C SER A 285 3.89 -3.63 0.43
N LEU A 286 3.78 -2.88 -0.67
CA LEU A 286 2.73 -1.90 -0.86
C LEU A 286 1.54 -2.51 -1.61
N GLN A 287 0.35 -2.25 -1.12
CA GLN A 287 -0.91 -2.70 -1.73
C GLN A 287 -1.82 -1.51 -2.03
N VAL A 288 -2.50 -1.59 -3.18
CA VAL A 288 -3.65 -0.71 -3.44
C VAL A 288 -4.82 -1.22 -2.62
N PRO A 289 -5.51 -0.38 -1.85
CA PRO A 289 -6.67 -0.79 -1.10
C PRO A 289 -7.74 -1.40 -2.03
N PRO A 290 -8.23 -2.61 -1.76
CA PRO A 290 -9.32 -3.20 -2.56
C PRO A 290 -10.66 -2.47 -2.36
N GLY A 291 -10.81 -1.72 -1.28
CA GLY A 291 -11.96 -0.90 -0.97
C GLY A 291 -11.54 0.45 -0.40
N VAL A 292 -12.45 1.40 -0.40
CA VAL A 292 -12.21 2.78 0.07
C VAL A 292 -13.03 3.12 1.31
N ASN A 293 -13.39 2.13 2.11
CA ASN A 293 -14.01 2.38 3.40
C ASN A 293 -12.96 2.42 4.51
N SER A 294 -13.29 3.07 5.62
CA SER A 294 -12.38 3.25 6.74
C SER A 294 -11.92 1.95 7.38
N ILE A 295 -12.78 0.94 7.40
CA ILE A 295 -12.45 -0.40 7.95
C ILE A 295 -11.40 -1.07 7.08
N ASN A 296 -11.50 -0.97 5.76
CA ASN A 296 -10.52 -1.53 4.85
C ASN A 296 -9.15 -0.90 5.04
N LEU A 297 -9.11 0.43 5.11
CA LEU A 297 -7.87 1.19 5.24
C LEU A 297 -7.16 0.87 6.56
N GLU A 298 -7.90 0.77 7.67
CA GLU A 298 -7.36 0.32 8.96
C GLU A 298 -6.87 -1.14 8.89
N ALA A 299 -7.68 -2.03 8.32
CA ALA A 299 -7.35 -3.46 8.22
C ALA A 299 -6.08 -3.72 7.39
N ILE A 300 -5.80 -2.92 6.36
CA ILE A 300 -4.57 -3.06 5.56
C ILE A 300 -3.34 -2.70 6.39
N SER A 301 -3.41 -1.67 7.22
CA SER A 301 -2.30 -1.30 8.12
C SER A 301 -2.00 -2.38 9.16
N GLN A 302 -3.01 -3.16 9.54
CA GLN A 302 -2.90 -4.29 10.47
C GLN A 302 -2.66 -5.63 9.75
N LYS A 303 -2.59 -5.64 8.43
CA LYS A 303 -2.34 -6.85 7.67
C LYS A 303 -0.91 -7.30 7.81
N ILE A 304 -0.72 -8.60 7.98
CA ILE A 304 0.59 -9.23 8.05
C ILE A 304 0.70 -10.39 7.04
N VAL A 305 1.81 -10.42 6.31
CA VAL A 305 2.15 -11.53 5.42
C VAL A 305 3.14 -12.42 6.14
N ILE A 306 2.75 -13.69 6.37
CA ILE A 306 3.54 -14.68 7.08
C ILE A 306 4.00 -15.75 6.08
N PRO A 307 5.29 -16.12 6.05
CA PRO A 307 5.76 -17.20 5.18
C PRO A 307 5.06 -18.53 5.47
N ALA A 308 4.77 -19.31 4.44
CA ALA A 308 4.12 -20.62 4.56
C ALA A 308 4.91 -21.65 5.40
N SER A 309 6.20 -21.41 5.64
CA SER A 309 7.04 -22.26 6.51
C SER A 309 6.73 -22.15 8.00
N VAL A 310 5.96 -21.12 8.42
CA VAL A 310 5.63 -20.91 9.84
C VAL A 310 4.59 -21.93 10.29
N ALA A 311 4.91 -22.65 11.36
CA ALA A 311 3.99 -23.62 11.94
C ALA A 311 2.82 -22.92 12.67
N PHE A 312 1.63 -23.48 12.51
CA PHE A 312 0.47 -23.06 13.28
C PHE A 312 0.61 -23.55 14.73
N ASN A 313 0.71 -22.63 15.67
CA ASN A 313 0.82 -22.91 17.10
C ASN A 313 0.28 -21.76 17.94
N GLN A 314 0.44 -21.81 19.26
CA GLN A 314 -0.05 -20.77 20.16
C GLN A 314 0.49 -19.37 19.82
N THR A 315 1.74 -19.24 19.35
CA THR A 315 2.30 -17.94 19.00
C THR A 315 1.61 -17.32 17.79
N PHE A 316 1.08 -18.16 16.89
CA PHE A 316 0.29 -17.71 15.76
C PHE A 316 -1.04 -17.12 16.23
N THR A 317 -1.77 -17.84 17.09
CA THR A 317 -3.10 -17.41 17.59
C THR A 317 -3.02 -16.23 18.57
N ASP A 318 -1.89 -15.98 19.18
CA ASP A 318 -1.69 -14.79 20.00
C ASP A 318 -1.60 -13.51 19.13
N LEU A 319 -0.95 -13.59 17.96
CA LEU A 319 -0.65 -12.44 17.12
C LEU A 319 -1.67 -12.23 16.01
N VAL A 320 -2.33 -13.28 15.57
CA VAL A 320 -3.19 -13.29 14.39
C VAL A 320 -4.61 -13.68 14.74
N ASP A 321 -5.56 -12.93 14.21
CA ASP A 321 -6.98 -13.30 14.26
C ASP A 321 -7.27 -14.42 13.26
N ILE A 322 -7.56 -15.61 13.75
CA ILE A 322 -7.87 -16.76 12.92
C ILE A 322 -9.25 -16.67 12.22
N ALA A 323 -10.12 -15.80 12.70
CA ALA A 323 -11.43 -15.57 12.09
C ALA A 323 -11.36 -14.55 10.94
N ASP A 324 -10.33 -13.70 10.91
CA ASP A 324 -10.11 -12.72 9.87
C ASP A 324 -9.01 -13.18 8.88
N THR A 325 -9.24 -14.31 8.24
CA THR A 325 -8.34 -14.88 7.23
C THR A 325 -9.07 -15.01 5.89
N PRO A 326 -8.40 -14.76 4.73
CA PRO A 326 -9.02 -14.98 3.43
C PRO A 326 -9.30 -16.45 3.16
N ILE A 327 -10.45 -16.73 2.55
CA ILE A 327 -10.87 -18.09 2.15
C ILE A 327 -10.45 -18.32 0.69
N ASN A 328 -9.15 -18.39 0.43
CA ASN A 328 -8.58 -18.64 -0.90
C ASN A 328 -7.15 -19.19 -0.76
N ASN A 329 -6.39 -19.24 -1.85
CA ASN A 329 -5.00 -19.70 -1.87
C ASN A 329 -4.05 -18.92 -0.94
N ASN A 330 -4.47 -17.77 -0.44
CA ASN A 330 -3.70 -16.94 0.50
C ASN A 330 -4.08 -17.21 1.97
N THR A 331 -4.91 -18.22 2.25
CA THR A 331 -5.24 -18.65 3.62
C THR A 331 -3.96 -18.93 4.40
N ASN A 332 -3.85 -18.36 5.61
CA ASN A 332 -2.66 -18.40 6.48
C ASN A 332 -1.40 -17.68 5.95
N LEU A 333 -1.41 -17.17 4.71
CA LEU A 333 -0.31 -16.36 4.20
C LEU A 333 -0.55 -14.86 4.44
N GLN A 334 -1.79 -14.43 4.27
CA GLN A 334 -2.22 -13.05 4.54
C GLN A 334 -3.18 -13.07 5.72
N ASN A 335 -2.77 -12.47 6.82
CA ASN A 335 -3.51 -12.52 8.07
C ASN A 335 -3.70 -11.10 8.61
N SER A 336 -4.68 -10.95 9.51
CA SER A 336 -4.90 -9.71 10.25
C SER A 336 -4.34 -9.85 11.66
N LEU A 337 -3.62 -8.84 12.13
CA LEU A 337 -3.14 -8.82 13.51
C LEU A 337 -4.32 -8.68 14.49
N THR A 338 -4.18 -9.27 15.66
CA THR A 338 -5.06 -9.02 16.80
C THR A 338 -4.89 -7.57 17.29
N VAL A 339 -5.92 -7.00 17.90
CA VAL A 339 -5.83 -5.61 18.40
C VAL A 339 -4.89 -5.45 19.61
N SER A 340 -4.49 -6.56 20.24
CA SER A 340 -3.44 -6.56 21.27
C SER A 340 -2.03 -6.48 20.69
N CYS A 341 -1.88 -6.60 19.39
CA CYS A 341 -0.59 -6.68 18.72
C CYS A 341 -0.25 -5.38 18.02
N HIS A 342 0.93 -4.82 18.29
CA HIS A 342 1.43 -3.61 17.66
C HIS A 342 2.77 -3.89 17.00
N ILE A 343 2.97 -3.33 15.81
CA ILE A 343 4.21 -3.48 15.06
C ILE A 343 5.00 -2.18 15.14
N THR A 344 6.24 -2.28 15.56
CA THR A 344 7.26 -1.24 15.43
C THR A 344 8.27 -1.62 14.35
N ASP A 345 9.20 -0.72 14.02
CA ASP A 345 10.18 -0.93 12.95
C ASP A 345 10.98 -2.23 13.06
N ASN A 346 11.18 -2.75 14.28
CA ASN A 346 12.04 -3.90 14.52
C ASN A 346 11.42 -5.00 15.42
N ASP A 347 10.32 -4.73 16.11
CA ASP A 347 9.76 -5.65 17.09
C ASP A 347 8.23 -5.73 17.03
N VAL A 348 7.70 -6.85 17.48
CA VAL A 348 6.29 -7.04 17.77
C VAL A 348 6.07 -6.73 19.24
N LEU A 349 5.22 -5.75 19.50
CA LEU A 349 4.77 -5.39 20.83
C LEU A 349 3.40 -6.02 21.08
N PHE A 350 3.15 -6.33 22.35
CA PHE A 350 1.94 -7.03 22.77
C PHE A 350 1.36 -6.39 24.04
N ASP A 351 0.06 -6.15 24.02
CA ASP A 351 -0.65 -5.62 25.17
C ASP A 351 -1.04 -6.73 26.14
N VAL A 352 -0.89 -6.45 27.43
CA VAL A 352 -1.17 -7.39 28.53
C VAL A 352 -1.48 -6.57 29.78
N TYR A 353 -2.13 -7.17 30.77
CA TYR A 353 -2.27 -6.55 32.09
C TYR A 353 -1.09 -6.94 33.00
N ASP A 354 -0.65 -5.98 33.81
CA ASP A 354 0.19 -6.28 34.98
C ASP A 354 -0.66 -6.93 36.09
N ILE A 355 -0.04 -7.31 37.20
CA ILE A 355 -0.73 -7.92 38.36
C ILE A 355 -1.77 -7.00 39.04
N ASN A 356 -1.74 -5.68 38.76
CA ASN A 356 -2.67 -4.68 39.24
C ASN A 356 -3.78 -4.38 38.22
N PHE A 357 -3.91 -5.15 37.14
CA PHE A 357 -4.82 -4.94 36.04
C PHE A 357 -4.61 -3.60 35.27
N VAL A 358 -3.39 -3.07 35.33
CA VAL A 358 -3.00 -1.93 34.50
C VAL A 358 -2.54 -2.46 33.13
N LYS A 359 -3.15 -1.96 32.07
CA LYS A 359 -2.76 -2.33 30.71
C LYS A 359 -1.37 -1.79 30.40
N ILE A 360 -0.44 -2.67 30.05
CA ILE A 360 0.93 -2.34 29.64
C ILE A 360 1.22 -2.96 28.27
N THR A 361 2.18 -2.38 27.55
CA THR A 361 2.66 -2.88 26.27
C THR A 361 4.09 -3.35 26.42
N ILE A 362 4.37 -4.61 26.09
CA ILE A 362 5.69 -5.21 26.19
C ILE A 362 6.11 -5.86 24.88
N LYS A 363 7.41 -6.19 24.75
CA LYS A 363 7.85 -6.98 23.58
C LYS A 363 7.25 -8.38 23.66
N TYR A 364 6.76 -8.89 22.51
CA TYR A 364 6.14 -10.21 22.47
C TYR A 364 7.07 -11.33 22.95
N ILE A 365 8.38 -11.21 22.66
CA ILE A 365 9.37 -12.16 23.16
C ILE A 365 9.50 -12.15 24.69
N ASP A 366 9.28 -11.02 25.34
CA ASP A 366 9.26 -10.90 26.80
C ASP A 366 7.98 -11.51 27.38
N TYR A 367 6.82 -11.24 26.73
CA TYR A 367 5.55 -11.88 27.06
C TYR A 367 5.68 -13.41 27.13
N LEU A 368 6.30 -14.05 26.12
CA LEU A 368 6.47 -15.49 26.08
C LEU A 368 7.36 -16.05 27.21
N ASN A 369 8.26 -15.23 27.77
CA ASN A 369 9.14 -15.59 28.85
C ASN A 369 8.58 -15.25 30.25
N LYS A 370 7.32 -14.81 30.33
CA LYS A 370 6.62 -14.49 31.59
C LYS A 370 5.50 -15.51 31.86
N LYS A 371 5.19 -15.70 33.13
CA LYS A 371 4.04 -16.50 33.57
C LYS A 371 2.78 -15.64 33.47
N VAL A 372 2.02 -15.80 32.37
CA VAL A 372 0.83 -15.01 32.07
C VAL A 372 -0.41 -15.81 32.44
N ALA A 373 -1.22 -15.34 33.39
CA ALA A 373 -2.49 -15.98 33.74
C ALA A 373 -3.40 -16.08 32.52
N ALA A 374 -3.92 -17.26 32.24
CA ALA A 374 -4.84 -17.51 31.14
C ALA A 374 -6.19 -16.83 31.41
N SER A 375 -6.83 -16.34 30.36
CA SER A 375 -8.08 -15.56 30.43
C SER A 375 -9.23 -16.31 31.11
N GLU A 376 -9.21 -17.63 31.09
CA GLU A 376 -10.20 -18.50 31.76
C GLU A 376 -10.15 -18.38 33.29
N TYR A 377 -9.01 -17.98 33.85
CA TYR A 377 -8.78 -17.78 35.26
C TYR A 377 -8.84 -16.32 35.71
N VAL A 378 -9.43 -15.45 34.86
CA VAL A 378 -9.52 -14.01 35.12
C VAL A 378 -10.97 -13.56 35.15
N ASP A 379 -11.33 -12.77 36.16
CA ASP A 379 -12.56 -12.01 36.23
C ASP A 379 -12.29 -10.58 35.81
N TYR A 380 -12.70 -10.22 34.57
CA TYR A 380 -12.49 -8.88 34.02
C TYR A 380 -13.49 -7.85 34.54
N GLU A 381 -14.60 -8.29 35.19
CA GLU A 381 -15.58 -7.36 35.77
C GLU A 381 -15.09 -6.87 37.15
N THR A 382 -14.54 -7.79 37.93
CA THR A 382 -14.03 -7.50 39.29
C THR A 382 -12.55 -7.20 39.33
N ASN A 383 -11.82 -7.39 38.20
CA ASN A 383 -10.37 -7.30 38.10
C ASN A 383 -9.67 -8.20 39.13
N THR A 384 -10.04 -9.48 39.17
CA THR A 384 -9.45 -10.45 40.08
C THR A 384 -9.10 -11.77 39.38
N LEU A 385 -8.12 -12.50 39.92
CA LEU A 385 -7.83 -13.85 39.49
C LEU A 385 -8.80 -14.83 40.15
N LYS A 386 -9.21 -15.87 39.45
CA LYS A 386 -10.08 -16.97 39.88
C LYS A 386 -9.26 -18.26 40.00
N PRO A 387 -8.53 -18.50 41.13
CA PRO A 387 -7.79 -19.73 41.32
C PRO A 387 -8.73 -20.93 41.42
N ASP A 388 -8.21 -22.11 41.13
CA ASP A 388 -8.90 -23.38 41.37
C ASP A 388 -9.00 -23.72 42.87
N LYS A 389 -9.52 -24.91 43.17
CA LYS A 389 -9.71 -25.36 44.56
C LYS A 389 -8.40 -25.53 45.35
N ASP A 390 -7.28 -25.67 44.64
CA ASP A 390 -5.95 -25.84 45.19
C ASP A 390 -5.16 -24.51 45.25
N GLY A 391 -5.81 -23.40 44.93
CA GLY A 391 -5.20 -22.06 44.90
C GLY A 391 -4.29 -21.82 43.69
N GLN A 392 -4.45 -22.63 42.64
CA GLN A 392 -3.62 -22.55 41.47
C GLN A 392 -4.33 -21.85 40.31
N VAL A 393 -3.55 -21.24 39.41
CA VAL A 393 -3.98 -20.58 38.19
C VAL A 393 -3.22 -21.16 37.02
N GLU A 394 -3.90 -21.46 35.92
CA GLU A 394 -3.23 -21.83 34.68
C GLU A 394 -2.53 -20.63 34.07
N VAL A 395 -1.25 -20.78 33.80
CA VAL A 395 -0.47 -19.73 33.11
C VAL A 395 0.05 -20.23 31.75
N LYS A 396 0.15 -19.30 30.83
CA LYS A 396 0.90 -19.46 29.58
C LYS A 396 2.36 -19.11 29.89
N TYR A 397 3.27 -20.02 29.60
CA TYR A 397 4.71 -19.84 29.81
C TYR A 397 5.50 -20.61 28.76
N ARG A 398 6.31 -19.91 27.95
CA ARG A 398 7.12 -20.50 26.87
C ARG A 398 6.33 -21.44 25.96
N MET A 399 5.17 -20.96 25.48
CA MET A 399 4.25 -21.71 24.60
C MET A 399 3.63 -22.98 25.24
N LYS A 400 3.73 -23.13 26.54
CA LYS A 400 3.13 -24.25 27.32
C LYS A 400 2.13 -23.66 28.30
N ARG A 401 1.15 -24.50 28.69
CA ARG A 401 0.25 -24.21 29.79
C ARG A 401 0.72 -24.96 31.04
N LYS A 402 0.78 -24.28 32.15
CA LYS A 402 1.22 -24.83 33.45
C LYS A 402 0.34 -24.31 34.56
N MET A 403 -0.01 -25.16 35.53
CA MET A 403 -0.63 -24.74 36.79
C MET A 403 0.45 -24.19 37.72
N VAL A 404 0.20 -23.03 38.31
CA VAL A 404 1.10 -22.35 39.23
C VAL A 404 0.31 -21.71 40.36
N PRO A 405 0.88 -21.55 41.58
CA PRO A 405 0.29 -20.75 42.64
C PRO A 405 0.06 -19.29 42.15
N VAL A 406 -0.97 -18.62 42.69
CA VAL A 406 -1.33 -17.24 42.31
C VAL A 406 -0.14 -16.26 42.46
N GLU A 407 0.70 -16.49 43.46
CA GLU A 407 1.87 -15.65 43.80
C GLU A 407 2.97 -15.72 42.71
N GLU A 408 2.95 -16.73 41.86
CA GLU A 408 3.91 -16.89 40.78
C GLU A 408 3.45 -16.25 39.47
N VAL A 409 2.24 -15.73 39.43
CA VAL A 409 1.71 -15.01 38.23
C VAL A 409 2.45 -13.69 38.09
N GLU A 410 3.01 -13.45 36.93
CA GLU A 410 3.75 -12.22 36.64
C GLU A 410 2.93 -11.21 35.80
N LEU A 411 2.05 -11.71 34.92
CA LEU A 411 1.20 -10.93 34.01
C LEU A 411 -0.17 -11.60 33.90
N ILE A 412 -1.15 -10.83 33.41
CA ILE A 412 -2.53 -11.30 33.22
C ILE A 412 -2.91 -11.08 31.75
N ASP A 413 -3.46 -12.09 31.11
CA ASP A 413 -3.90 -12.00 29.72
C ASP A 413 -5.04 -10.99 29.56
N LEU A 414 -5.12 -10.35 28.41
CA LEU A 414 -6.24 -9.47 28.09
C LEU A 414 -7.53 -10.28 27.89
N HIS A 415 -8.67 -9.59 27.99
CA HIS A 415 -9.97 -10.17 27.65
C HIS A 415 -9.92 -10.82 26.26
N PRO A 416 -10.56 -11.97 26.05
CA PRO A 416 -10.48 -12.73 24.78
C PRO A 416 -10.83 -11.93 23.51
N ASP A 417 -11.65 -10.88 23.60
CA ASP A 417 -11.98 -10.04 22.45
C ASP A 417 -10.77 -9.28 21.89
N TYR A 418 -9.71 -9.08 22.69
CA TYR A 418 -8.46 -8.51 22.21
C TYR A 418 -7.63 -9.47 21.34
N ARG A 419 -8.04 -10.74 21.24
CA ARG A 419 -7.48 -11.74 20.32
C ARG A 419 -8.11 -11.67 18.91
N LEU A 420 -9.06 -10.79 18.72
CA LEU A 420 -9.71 -10.54 17.43
C LEU A 420 -9.07 -9.33 16.74
N SER A 421 -9.19 -9.28 15.42
CA SER A 421 -8.83 -8.09 14.65
C SER A 421 -9.83 -6.97 14.88
N SER A 422 -9.45 -5.75 14.53
CA SER A 422 -10.36 -4.60 14.57
C SER A 422 -11.62 -4.82 13.74
N THR A 423 -11.52 -5.54 12.62
CA THR A 423 -12.65 -5.85 11.74
C THR A 423 -13.60 -6.85 12.39
N THR A 424 -13.08 -7.97 12.94
CA THR A 424 -13.90 -9.00 13.58
C THR A 424 -14.65 -8.44 14.79
N ARG A 425 -14.03 -7.59 15.59
CA ARG A 425 -14.63 -6.93 16.77
C ARG A 425 -15.81 -6.02 16.42
N ARG A 426 -16.00 -5.62 15.16
CA ARG A 426 -17.11 -4.82 14.68
C ARG A 426 -18.30 -5.66 14.21
N ILE A 427 -18.18 -6.99 14.21
CA ILE A 427 -19.26 -7.90 13.87
C ILE A 427 -20.02 -8.24 15.16
N PRO A 428 -21.30 -7.85 15.28
CA PRO A 428 -22.10 -8.24 16.44
C PRO A 428 -22.34 -9.75 16.48
N PHE A 429 -22.49 -10.29 17.68
CA PHE A 429 -22.88 -11.69 17.93
C PHE A 429 -21.89 -12.72 17.37
N THR A 430 -20.59 -12.41 17.31
CA THR A 430 -19.56 -13.34 16.83
C THR A 430 -19.56 -14.68 17.59
N ASN A 431 -19.88 -14.67 18.90
CA ASN A 431 -19.97 -15.89 19.71
C ASN A 431 -21.12 -16.83 19.29
N TYR A 432 -22.09 -16.34 18.53
CA TYR A 432 -23.26 -17.09 18.06
C TYR A 432 -23.24 -17.32 16.54
N THR A 433 -22.19 -16.90 15.88
CA THR A 433 -22.06 -16.97 14.41
C THR A 433 -21.03 -18.04 14.04
N ASP A 434 -21.32 -18.84 13.01
CA ASP A 434 -20.40 -19.83 12.48
C ASP A 434 -19.10 -19.16 12.01
N SER A 435 -17.96 -19.83 12.27
CA SER A 435 -16.61 -19.28 11.96
C SER A 435 -16.42 -18.95 10.48
N VAL A 436 -16.98 -19.74 9.57
CA VAL A 436 -16.95 -19.49 8.12
C VAL A 436 -17.71 -18.19 7.78
N ARG A 437 -18.87 -17.96 8.42
CA ARG A 437 -19.65 -16.75 8.22
C ARG A 437 -18.96 -15.52 8.81
N ILE A 438 -18.23 -15.65 9.91
CA ILE A 438 -17.42 -14.56 10.45
C ILE A 438 -16.32 -14.18 9.45
N SER A 439 -15.59 -15.16 8.89
CA SER A 439 -14.53 -14.90 7.89
C SER A 439 -15.11 -14.28 6.61
N MET A 440 -16.30 -14.67 6.19
CA MET A 440 -17.01 -13.99 5.09
C MET A 440 -17.41 -12.57 5.46
N GLY A 441 -17.92 -12.35 6.66
CA GLY A 441 -18.33 -11.05 7.17
C GLY A 441 -17.17 -10.06 7.24
N THR A 442 -16.02 -10.47 7.78
CA THR A 442 -14.80 -9.65 7.83
C THR A 442 -14.32 -9.26 6.43
N SER A 443 -14.30 -10.21 5.49
CA SER A 443 -13.91 -9.94 4.10
C SER A 443 -14.87 -8.94 3.44
N MET A 444 -16.18 -9.09 3.63
CA MET A 444 -17.19 -8.22 3.03
C MET A 444 -17.19 -6.82 3.64
N LEU A 445 -16.99 -6.69 4.95
CA LEU A 445 -16.83 -5.38 5.59
C LEU A 445 -15.66 -4.59 5.00
N LYS A 446 -14.54 -5.26 4.75
CA LYS A 446 -13.37 -4.64 4.13
C LYS A 446 -13.60 -4.24 2.67
N GLN A 447 -14.47 -4.94 1.95
CA GLN A 447 -14.79 -4.70 0.54
C GLN A 447 -16.02 -3.82 0.33
N SER A 448 -16.73 -3.42 1.40
CA SER A 448 -17.92 -2.59 1.28
C SER A 448 -17.57 -1.23 0.69
N ILE A 449 -18.44 -0.74 -0.24
CA ILE A 449 -18.29 0.55 -0.88
C ILE A 449 -19.01 1.64 -0.09
N PRO A 450 -18.51 2.87 -0.03
CA PRO A 450 -19.21 4.00 0.56
C PRO A 450 -20.52 4.29 -0.20
N LEU A 451 -21.62 4.39 0.52
CA LEU A 451 -22.92 4.74 -0.03
C LEU A 451 -23.18 6.24 0.10
N ILE A 452 -23.96 6.81 -0.83
CA ILE A 452 -24.34 8.23 -0.80
C ILE A 452 -25.11 8.57 0.47
N ASN A 453 -26.05 7.70 0.86
CA ASN A 453 -26.92 7.88 2.02
C ASN A 453 -26.78 6.70 3.00
N ALA A 454 -25.55 6.49 3.51
CA ALA A 454 -25.32 5.46 4.50
C ALA A 454 -26.02 5.75 5.83
N GLU A 455 -26.50 4.70 6.50
CA GLU A 455 -27.21 4.76 7.77
C GLU A 455 -26.37 4.17 8.92
N ARG A 456 -26.61 4.66 10.14
CA ARG A 456 -26.10 4.00 11.33
C ARG A 456 -26.76 2.63 11.49
N ALA A 457 -25.95 1.62 11.76
CA ALA A 457 -26.46 0.29 12.03
C ALA A 457 -27.31 0.28 13.31
N LEU A 458 -28.45 -0.46 13.30
CA LEU A 458 -29.33 -0.59 14.46
C LEU A 458 -28.66 -1.34 15.61
N VAL A 459 -27.76 -2.27 15.32
CA VAL A 459 -26.98 -3.02 16.30
C VAL A 459 -25.49 -2.74 16.07
N ASP A 460 -24.79 -2.35 17.13
CA ASP A 460 -23.38 -1.99 17.10
C ASP A 460 -22.65 -2.62 18.27
N THR A 461 -21.35 -2.88 18.08
CA THR A 461 -20.46 -3.40 19.15
C THR A 461 -19.80 -2.28 19.96
N GLY A 462 -20.01 -1.01 19.60
CA GLY A 462 -19.35 0.15 20.20
C GLY A 462 -17.88 0.32 19.78
N ARG A 463 -17.37 -0.50 18.85
CA ARG A 463 -15.96 -0.45 18.41
C ARG A 463 -15.71 0.51 17.24
N ASN A 464 -16.74 1.19 16.76
CA ASN A 464 -16.59 2.17 15.68
C ASN A 464 -15.85 3.45 16.14
N GLU A 465 -15.86 3.72 17.44
CA GLU A 465 -15.09 4.83 18.04
C GLU A 465 -13.56 4.67 17.89
N GLU A 466 -13.10 3.45 17.66
CA GLU A 466 -11.67 3.15 17.43
C GLU A 466 -11.18 3.64 16.05
N LEU A 467 -12.08 4.00 15.14
CA LEU A 467 -11.76 4.54 13.80
C LEU A 467 -11.37 6.04 13.78
N LYS A 468 -10.88 6.57 14.88
CA LYS A 468 -10.61 8.01 15.06
C LYS A 468 -9.64 8.60 14.05
N ASP A 469 -8.62 7.87 13.66
CA ASP A 469 -7.62 8.32 12.68
C ASP A 469 -7.83 7.60 11.33
N ASN A 470 -8.58 8.26 10.48
CA ASN A 470 -8.91 7.72 9.17
C ASN A 470 -8.02 8.36 8.10
N ILE A 471 -7.48 7.54 7.22
CA ILE A 471 -6.69 7.97 6.06
C ILE A 471 -7.48 8.86 5.09
N LEU A 472 -8.82 8.84 5.15
CA LEU A 472 -9.69 9.73 4.38
C LEU A 472 -9.80 11.14 4.98
N ASN A 473 -9.21 11.37 6.16
CA ASN A 473 -9.18 12.68 6.77
C ASN A 473 -8.01 13.49 6.22
N GLU A 474 -8.30 14.59 5.57
CA GLU A 474 -7.29 15.57 5.17
C GLU A 474 -6.89 16.40 6.38
N LYS A 475 -5.62 16.30 6.74
CA LYS A 475 -5.04 17.04 7.86
C LYS A 475 -4.33 18.30 7.38
N PHE A 476 -4.45 19.36 8.17
CA PHE A 476 -3.77 20.60 7.89
C PHE A 476 -2.26 20.44 8.03
N SER A 477 -1.51 20.81 6.98
CA SER A 477 -0.08 20.54 6.87
C SER A 477 0.80 21.70 7.35
N TYR A 478 0.27 22.91 7.47
CA TYR A 478 1.00 24.09 7.90
C TYR A 478 0.91 24.29 9.42
N PRO A 479 1.86 25.01 10.06
CA PRO A 479 1.87 25.22 11.50
C PRO A 479 0.57 25.82 12.05
N GLU A 480 0.04 26.83 11.36
CA GLU A 480 -1.23 27.50 11.72
C GLU A 480 -1.88 28.14 10.49
N GLY A 481 -3.20 28.34 10.57
CA GLY A 481 -3.98 29.00 9.55
C GLY A 481 -5.36 29.39 10.06
N LYS A 482 -6.14 30.10 9.22
CA LYS A 482 -7.51 30.48 9.50
C LYS A 482 -8.40 30.13 8.31
N VAL A 483 -9.48 29.41 8.55
CA VAL A 483 -10.46 29.08 7.51
C VAL A 483 -11.08 30.36 6.99
N LYS A 484 -10.81 30.69 5.73
CA LYS A 484 -11.30 31.89 5.06
C LYS A 484 -12.67 31.66 4.45
N ASP A 485 -12.81 30.57 3.70
CA ASP A 485 -14.06 30.24 3.02
C ASP A 485 -14.22 28.73 2.86
N ILE A 486 -15.47 28.29 2.66
CA ILE A 486 -15.82 26.90 2.39
C ILE A 486 -16.77 26.88 1.20
N THR A 487 -16.28 26.47 0.04
CA THR A 487 -17.06 26.33 -1.19
C THR A 487 -17.60 24.90 -1.35
N GLU A 488 -18.33 24.61 -2.42
CA GLU A 488 -18.74 23.22 -2.75
C GLU A 488 -17.55 22.29 -2.98
N ASP A 489 -16.45 22.82 -3.51
CA ASP A 489 -15.33 22.05 -4.01
C ASP A 489 -14.12 22.04 -3.08
N GLU A 490 -13.94 23.08 -2.27
CA GLU A 490 -12.73 23.25 -1.46
C GLU A 490 -12.95 24.04 -0.17
N VAL A 491 -12.03 23.85 0.77
CA VAL A 491 -11.87 24.66 1.97
C VAL A 491 -10.66 25.56 1.77
N ILE A 492 -10.85 26.86 1.80
CA ILE A 492 -9.80 27.86 1.61
C ILE A 492 -9.29 28.30 2.98
N ILE A 493 -8.00 28.18 3.21
CA ILE A 493 -7.36 28.52 4.47
C ILE A 493 -6.29 29.59 4.22
N GLU A 494 -6.41 30.70 4.91
CA GLU A 494 -5.43 31.78 4.91
C GLU A 494 -4.30 31.49 5.90
N LEU A 495 -3.06 31.58 5.43
CA LEU A 495 -1.86 31.39 6.23
C LEU A 495 -1.40 32.72 6.88
N PRO A 496 -0.55 32.71 7.91
CA PRO A 496 -0.08 33.93 8.59
C PRO A 496 0.65 34.95 7.71
N ASP A 497 1.22 34.46 6.59
CA ASP A 497 1.91 35.31 5.60
C ASP A 497 0.96 35.95 4.57
N GLY A 498 -0.35 35.69 4.70
CA GLY A 498 -1.39 36.18 3.78
C GLY A 498 -1.56 35.34 2.52
N THR A 499 -0.81 34.26 2.36
CA THR A 499 -1.03 33.30 1.27
C THR A 499 -2.21 32.38 1.60
N GLU A 500 -2.78 31.77 0.58
CA GLU A 500 -3.92 30.85 0.71
C GLU A 500 -3.49 29.43 0.34
N THR A 501 -4.03 28.45 1.08
CA THR A 501 -3.96 27.03 0.72
C THR A 501 -5.36 26.45 0.61
N ASN A 502 -5.58 25.61 -0.39
CA ASN A 502 -6.89 25.02 -0.68
C ASN A 502 -6.86 23.53 -0.42
N ILE A 503 -7.86 23.01 0.28
CA ILE A 503 -8.05 21.59 0.55
C ILE A 503 -9.32 21.15 -0.16
N LEU A 504 -9.18 20.18 -1.07
CA LEU A 504 -10.28 19.72 -1.91
C LEU A 504 -11.31 18.91 -1.09
N ARG A 505 -12.58 19.09 -1.39
CA ARG A 505 -13.71 18.37 -0.77
C ARG A 505 -14.14 17.13 -1.55
N ARG A 506 -13.56 16.90 -2.72
CA ARG A 506 -13.86 15.73 -3.55
C ARG A 506 -12.58 15.00 -3.84
N THR A 507 -12.43 13.84 -3.25
CA THR A 507 -11.26 13.00 -3.50
C THR A 507 -11.68 11.76 -4.25
N ALA A 508 -11.14 11.61 -5.45
CA ALA A 508 -11.24 10.39 -6.21
C ALA A 508 -10.17 9.43 -5.73
N ILE A 509 -10.52 8.48 -4.88
CA ILE A 509 -9.60 7.43 -4.51
C ILE A 509 -9.69 6.33 -5.55
N GLN A 510 -8.63 6.13 -6.32
CA GLN A 510 -8.53 5.00 -7.22
C GLN A 510 -8.46 3.73 -6.38
N SER A 511 -9.54 2.98 -6.40
CA SER A 511 -9.63 1.62 -5.84
C SER A 511 -9.83 0.63 -6.98
N ILE A 512 -9.76 -0.66 -6.68
CA ILE A 512 -10.09 -1.72 -7.65
C ILE A 512 -11.51 -1.56 -8.23
N ASN A 513 -12.39 -0.84 -7.52
CA ASN A 513 -13.80 -0.65 -7.90
C ASN A 513 -14.13 0.75 -8.43
N ASP A 514 -13.13 1.61 -8.69
CA ASP A 514 -13.30 2.98 -9.18
C ASP A 514 -14.34 3.80 -8.40
N VAL A 515 -14.37 3.66 -7.08
CA VAL A 515 -15.36 4.31 -6.21
C VAL A 515 -14.92 5.72 -5.88
N ALA A 516 -15.83 6.69 -6.01
CA ALA A 516 -15.64 8.04 -5.55
C ALA A 516 -15.99 8.17 -4.07
N VAL A 517 -15.10 8.78 -3.30
CA VAL A 517 -15.37 9.21 -1.93
C VAL A 517 -15.51 10.72 -1.90
N PHE A 518 -16.65 11.20 -1.42
CA PHE A 518 -16.84 12.61 -1.14
C PHE A 518 -16.49 12.90 0.32
N THR A 519 -15.86 14.04 0.54
CA THR A 519 -15.53 14.52 1.88
C THR A 519 -16.38 15.73 2.22
N GLU A 520 -16.58 15.96 3.49
CA GLU A 520 -17.26 17.13 4.03
C GLU A 520 -16.31 17.94 4.93
N PRO A 521 -16.47 19.28 5.02
CA PRO A 521 -15.64 20.06 5.92
C PRO A 521 -15.95 19.70 7.37
N LYS A 522 -14.90 19.53 8.16
CA LYS A 522 -14.95 19.29 9.60
C LYS A 522 -14.66 20.57 10.39
N VAL A 523 -14.47 21.69 9.69
CA VAL A 523 -14.15 23.01 10.22
C VAL A 523 -15.21 24.03 9.82
N LYS A 524 -15.20 25.20 10.46
CA LYS A 524 -16.14 26.31 10.18
C LYS A 524 -15.38 27.54 9.68
N ILE A 525 -16.02 28.36 8.88
CA ILE A 525 -15.47 29.64 8.42
C ILE A 525 -15.07 30.47 9.64
N GLY A 526 -13.87 31.06 9.59
CA GLY A 526 -13.27 31.84 10.66
C GLY A 526 -12.55 31.03 11.75
N GLN A 527 -12.62 29.70 11.72
CA GLN A 527 -11.95 28.81 12.67
C GLN A 527 -10.42 28.88 12.47
N LYS A 528 -9.68 28.99 13.58
CA LYS A 528 -8.24 28.81 13.58
C LYS A 528 -7.90 27.31 13.57
N VAL A 529 -6.94 26.93 12.75
CA VAL A 529 -6.49 25.56 12.59
C VAL A 529 -4.98 25.47 12.78
N LYS A 530 -4.52 24.32 13.27
CA LYS A 530 -3.11 24.02 13.51
C LYS A 530 -2.72 22.75 12.76
N GLN A 531 -1.42 22.56 12.61
CA GLN A 531 -0.88 21.36 12.00
C GLN A 531 -1.44 20.08 12.64
N GLY A 532 -1.95 19.18 11.82
CA GLY A 532 -2.57 17.94 12.26
C GLY A 532 -4.09 18.02 12.49
N ASP A 533 -4.70 19.19 12.50
CA ASP A 533 -6.15 19.33 12.59
C ASP A 533 -6.82 18.77 11.33
N ILE A 534 -7.92 18.04 11.52
CA ILE A 534 -8.71 17.48 10.41
C ILE A 534 -9.56 18.59 9.78
N ILE A 535 -9.33 18.87 8.50
CA ILE A 535 -10.04 19.91 7.75
C ILE A 535 -11.24 19.33 7.02
N THR A 536 -11.05 18.20 6.31
CA THR A 536 -12.13 17.47 5.64
C THR A 536 -12.07 16.00 5.99
N GLY A 537 -13.19 15.32 5.94
CA GLY A 537 -13.30 13.89 6.18
C GLY A 537 -14.49 13.28 5.44
N ALA A 538 -14.56 11.97 5.34
CA ALA A 538 -15.61 11.26 4.63
C ALA A 538 -17.01 11.69 5.10
N VAL A 539 -17.95 11.87 4.16
CA VAL A 539 -19.33 12.27 4.43
C VAL A 539 -20.01 11.29 5.38
N GLY A 540 -20.66 11.83 6.40
CA GLY A 540 -21.37 11.04 7.40
C GLY A 540 -20.46 10.30 8.38
N HIS A 541 -19.17 10.55 8.33
CA HIS A 541 -18.15 9.90 9.18
C HIS A 541 -17.77 10.84 10.32
N THR A 542 -18.19 10.51 11.51
CA THR A 542 -17.63 11.06 12.74
C THR A 542 -17.05 9.89 13.54
N PRO A 543 -16.08 10.11 14.45
CA PRO A 543 -15.58 9.04 15.32
C PRO A 543 -16.68 8.28 16.05
N GLU A 544 -17.82 8.95 16.26
CA GLU A 544 -18.96 8.44 17.02
C GLU A 544 -20.01 7.73 16.14
N THR A 545 -19.95 7.89 14.80
CA THR A 545 -21.03 7.41 13.90
C THR A 545 -20.48 6.89 12.58
N TYR A 546 -19.75 5.76 12.60
CA TYR A 546 -19.41 5.08 11.35
C TYR A 546 -20.66 4.51 10.68
N LYS A 547 -20.88 4.90 9.41
CA LYS A 547 -21.98 4.45 8.60
C LYS A 547 -21.48 3.68 7.40
N ALA A 548 -21.71 2.38 7.34
CA ALA A 548 -21.18 1.52 6.27
C ALA A 548 -22.23 1.10 5.23
N GLY A 549 -23.52 1.06 5.59
CA GLY A 549 -24.57 0.52 4.74
C GLY A 549 -25.91 1.14 5.06
N VAL A 550 -27.00 0.42 4.78
CA VAL A 550 -28.37 0.81 5.08
C VAL A 550 -29.10 -0.30 5.83
N ASN A 551 -30.03 0.06 6.71
CA ASN A 551 -30.89 -0.91 7.39
C ASN A 551 -32.07 -1.25 6.47
N ALA A 552 -32.26 -2.54 6.20
CA ALA A 552 -33.28 -3.03 5.29
C ALA A 552 -34.26 -3.95 6.00
N LEU A 553 -35.53 -3.90 5.58
CA LEU A 553 -36.53 -4.89 5.99
C LEU A 553 -36.39 -6.12 5.11
N VAL A 554 -35.90 -7.22 5.70
CA VAL A 554 -35.56 -8.46 4.99
C VAL A 554 -36.57 -9.53 5.26
N LEU A 555 -37.05 -10.20 4.22
CA LEU A 555 -37.89 -11.40 4.28
C LEU A 555 -37.03 -12.62 3.96
N PHE A 556 -36.96 -13.58 4.89
CA PHE A 556 -36.32 -14.87 4.68
C PHE A 556 -37.40 -15.87 4.24
N HIS A 557 -37.53 -16.01 2.91
CA HIS A 557 -38.55 -16.90 2.33
C HIS A 557 -38.23 -17.27 0.89
N ALA A 558 -38.72 -18.42 0.44
CA ALA A 558 -38.68 -18.75 -0.99
C ALA A 558 -39.55 -17.76 -1.78
N TYR A 559 -39.08 -17.29 -2.94
CA TYR A 559 -39.77 -16.28 -3.73
C TYR A 559 -39.71 -16.58 -5.22
N TYR A 560 -40.74 -17.27 -5.72
CA TYR A 560 -40.93 -17.61 -7.15
C TYR A 560 -39.67 -18.19 -7.85
N GLY A 561 -38.84 -18.90 -7.14
CA GLY A 561 -37.56 -19.42 -7.69
C GLY A 561 -36.47 -18.39 -7.92
N LEU A 562 -36.73 -17.10 -7.60
CA LEU A 562 -35.78 -16.00 -7.86
C LEU A 562 -34.73 -15.79 -6.77
N VAL A 563 -34.90 -16.46 -5.62
CA VAL A 563 -33.98 -16.40 -4.47
C VAL A 563 -33.32 -17.76 -4.20
N ASN A 564 -33.12 -18.56 -5.24
CA ASN A 564 -32.45 -19.84 -5.11
C ASN A 564 -30.96 -19.65 -4.84
N GLU A 565 -30.38 -20.46 -3.93
CA GLU A 565 -29.01 -20.35 -3.46
C GLU A 565 -28.70 -18.95 -2.89
N ASP A 566 -27.68 -18.26 -3.40
CA ASP A 566 -27.24 -16.91 -2.97
C ASP A 566 -27.96 -15.77 -3.71
N ALA A 567 -29.09 -16.03 -4.37
CA ALA A 567 -29.82 -15.00 -5.12
C ALA A 567 -30.69 -14.15 -4.20
N LEU A 568 -30.82 -12.85 -4.52
CA LEU A 568 -31.62 -11.88 -3.81
C LEU A 568 -32.60 -11.19 -4.76
N VAL A 569 -33.79 -10.90 -4.27
CA VAL A 569 -34.72 -9.94 -4.90
C VAL A 569 -34.75 -8.67 -4.05
N ILE A 570 -34.58 -7.53 -4.68
CA ILE A 570 -34.64 -6.22 -4.00
C ILE A 570 -35.69 -5.32 -4.60
N SER A 571 -36.19 -4.38 -3.80
CA SER A 571 -37.13 -3.35 -4.28
C SER A 571 -36.38 -2.25 -5.06
N GLU A 572 -37.11 -1.54 -5.94
CA GLU A 572 -36.57 -0.38 -6.66
C GLU A 572 -36.11 0.74 -5.72
N SER A 573 -36.89 1.00 -4.67
CA SER A 573 -36.53 2.00 -3.66
C SER A 573 -35.23 1.61 -2.92
N PHE A 574 -35.07 0.33 -2.56
CA PHE A 574 -33.86 -0.15 -1.93
C PHE A 574 -32.65 -0.07 -2.88
N ALA A 575 -32.82 -0.43 -4.16
CA ALA A 575 -31.76 -0.28 -5.16
C ALA A 575 -31.24 1.17 -5.24
N ASN A 576 -32.13 2.15 -5.11
CA ASN A 576 -31.76 3.56 -5.08
C ASN A 576 -31.12 4.01 -3.76
N ARG A 577 -31.47 3.38 -2.61
CA ARG A 577 -30.87 3.67 -1.29
C ARG A 577 -29.43 3.22 -1.19
N ILE A 578 -29.06 2.12 -1.84
CA ILE A 578 -27.69 1.59 -1.89
C ILE A 578 -26.84 2.21 -3.01
N ALA A 579 -27.19 3.42 -3.45
CA ALA A 579 -26.43 4.11 -4.48
C ALA A 579 -25.05 4.58 -3.98
N SER A 580 -24.08 4.53 -4.87
CA SER A 580 -22.73 5.04 -4.69
C SER A 580 -22.32 5.90 -5.88
N TYR A 581 -21.19 6.61 -5.77
CA TYR A 581 -20.57 7.28 -6.90
C TYR A 581 -19.35 6.47 -7.37
N SER A 582 -19.22 6.36 -8.70
CA SER A 582 -18.05 5.80 -9.36
C SER A 582 -17.35 6.87 -10.18
N ILE A 583 -16.03 6.80 -10.23
CA ILE A 583 -15.19 7.66 -11.08
C ILE A 583 -14.64 6.83 -12.22
N ILE A 584 -14.61 7.44 -13.39
CA ILE A 584 -14.08 6.85 -14.61
C ILE A 584 -13.16 7.87 -15.25
N ASP A 585 -11.87 7.55 -15.30
CA ASP A 585 -10.88 8.38 -15.98
C ASP A 585 -10.69 7.88 -17.41
N LEU A 586 -11.02 8.73 -18.36
CA LEU A 586 -10.80 8.51 -19.78
C LEU A 586 -9.57 9.29 -20.22
N MET A 587 -8.63 8.66 -20.90
CA MET A 587 -7.38 9.30 -21.33
C MET A 587 -7.17 9.15 -22.82
N ILE A 588 -6.66 10.21 -23.45
CA ILE A 588 -6.22 10.20 -24.85
C ILE A 588 -4.88 10.91 -24.98
N ASN A 589 -3.98 10.29 -25.74
CA ASN A 589 -2.68 10.87 -26.07
C ASN A 589 -2.78 11.66 -27.38
N VAL A 590 -2.50 12.94 -27.32
CA VAL A 590 -2.47 13.84 -28.47
C VAL A 590 -1.06 13.80 -29.06
N LYS A 591 -0.92 13.23 -30.26
CA LYS A 591 0.35 13.14 -30.98
C LYS A 591 0.67 14.44 -31.70
N SER A 592 1.94 14.64 -32.08
CA SER A 592 2.37 15.81 -32.90
C SER A 592 1.68 15.88 -34.25
N THR A 593 1.11 14.76 -34.75
CA THR A 593 0.33 14.65 -35.97
C THR A 593 -1.17 14.83 -35.75
N SER A 594 -1.57 15.25 -34.57
CA SER A 594 -2.96 15.47 -34.19
C SER A 594 -3.12 16.82 -33.49
N ALA A 595 -4.28 17.43 -33.60
CA ALA A 595 -4.64 18.63 -32.85
C ALA A 595 -5.95 18.42 -32.10
N ILE A 596 -6.07 19.03 -30.91
CA ILE A 596 -7.32 18.99 -30.14
C ILE A 596 -8.34 19.89 -30.89
N LYS A 597 -9.49 19.30 -31.24
CA LYS A 597 -10.61 20.04 -31.82
C LYS A 597 -11.57 20.54 -30.75
N TRP A 598 -11.85 19.70 -29.78
CA TRP A 598 -12.84 19.98 -28.74
C TRP A 598 -12.66 19.09 -27.51
N ILE A 599 -12.99 19.64 -26.35
CA ILE A 599 -13.04 18.94 -25.08
C ILE A 599 -14.39 19.23 -24.43
N ALA A 600 -15.03 18.20 -23.86
CA ALA A 600 -16.31 18.36 -23.20
C ALA A 600 -16.18 19.27 -21.95
N PRO A 601 -17.00 20.33 -21.82
CA PRO A 601 -16.97 21.19 -20.66
C PRO A 601 -17.32 20.44 -19.35
N ILE A 602 -16.75 20.90 -18.23
CA ILE A 602 -17.07 20.40 -16.89
C ILE A 602 -18.59 20.67 -16.66
N GLY A 603 -19.27 19.66 -16.05
CA GLY A 603 -20.70 19.67 -15.84
C GLY A 603 -21.52 19.10 -17.01
N THR A 604 -20.89 18.79 -18.15
CA THR A 604 -21.59 18.18 -19.29
C THR A 604 -22.09 16.78 -18.91
N LYS A 605 -23.38 16.52 -19.11
CA LYS A 605 -23.96 15.18 -19.01
C LYS A 605 -23.63 14.40 -20.28
N VAL A 606 -23.10 13.20 -20.09
CA VAL A 606 -22.67 12.32 -21.17
C VAL A 606 -23.25 10.93 -21.00
N LYS A 607 -23.46 10.24 -22.12
CA LYS A 607 -23.97 8.88 -22.18
C LYS A 607 -22.99 8.00 -22.96
N SER A 608 -23.24 6.71 -22.96
CA SER A 608 -22.49 5.74 -23.78
C SER A 608 -22.32 6.22 -25.21
N LYS A 609 -21.10 6.13 -25.71
CA LYS A 609 -20.67 6.56 -27.07
C LYS A 609 -20.62 8.07 -27.29
N ASP A 610 -21.00 8.91 -26.36
CA ASP A 610 -20.79 10.36 -26.52
C ASP A 610 -19.28 10.64 -26.56
N ALA A 611 -18.89 11.55 -27.46
CA ALA A 611 -17.51 12.01 -27.50
C ALA A 611 -17.24 12.97 -26.33
N VAL A 612 -16.10 12.83 -25.66
CA VAL A 612 -15.63 13.73 -24.59
C VAL A 612 -14.37 14.51 -25.00
N VAL A 613 -13.60 13.98 -25.95
CA VAL A 613 -12.52 14.71 -26.61
C VAL A 613 -12.57 14.36 -28.08
N THR A 614 -12.44 15.37 -28.93
CA THR A 614 -12.32 15.21 -30.40
C THR A 614 -11.00 15.76 -30.85
N LEU A 615 -10.27 14.97 -31.64
CA LEU A 615 -9.00 15.32 -32.22
C LEU A 615 -9.12 15.40 -33.74
N TYR A 616 -8.40 16.32 -34.37
CA TYR A 616 -8.04 16.22 -35.78
C TYR A 616 -6.81 15.35 -35.93
N LYS A 617 -6.84 14.39 -36.83
CA LYS A 617 -5.72 13.51 -37.14
C LYS A 617 -5.41 13.61 -38.63
N ALA A 618 -4.19 14.01 -38.95
CA ALA A 618 -3.72 14.01 -40.31
C ALA A 618 -3.34 12.60 -40.75
N VAL A 619 -3.88 12.12 -41.85
CA VAL A 619 -3.57 10.81 -42.42
C VAL A 619 -2.98 11.05 -43.83
N ARG A 620 -1.76 10.57 -44.08
CA ARG A 620 -1.19 10.48 -45.42
C ARG A 620 -1.79 9.27 -46.13
N LEU A 621 -2.36 9.51 -47.27
CA LEU A 621 -2.95 8.47 -48.10
C LEU A 621 -1.91 7.58 -48.77
N ASP A 622 -0.65 7.99 -48.84
CA ASP A 622 0.43 7.22 -49.49
C ASP A 622 0.65 5.81 -48.92
N ALA A 623 0.18 5.55 -47.70
CA ALA A 623 0.40 4.26 -47.04
C ALA A 623 -0.81 3.30 -47.11
N ILE A 624 -1.99 3.81 -47.48
CA ILE A 624 -3.18 2.98 -47.39
C ILE A 624 -3.68 2.48 -48.74
N ASN A 625 -3.33 3.10 -49.84
CA ASN A 625 -4.10 2.72 -51.02
C ASN A 625 -3.57 3.08 -52.41
N GLN A 626 -2.75 2.26 -52.99
CA GLN A 626 -2.88 2.00 -54.42
C GLN A 626 -4.23 1.33 -54.76
N ALA A 627 -4.74 0.44 -53.92
CA ALA A 627 -5.99 -0.30 -54.17
C ALA A 627 -7.28 0.51 -53.90
N LEU A 628 -7.25 1.57 -53.03
CA LEU A 628 -8.39 2.48 -52.86
C LEU A 628 -8.34 3.64 -53.85
N GLN A 629 -7.17 4.08 -54.25
CA GLN A 629 -7.03 5.07 -55.34
C GLN A 629 -7.59 4.50 -56.65
N GLU A 630 -7.35 3.28 -56.99
CA GLU A 630 -7.97 2.62 -58.16
C GLU A 630 -9.50 2.46 -58.03
N LYS A 631 -10.04 2.26 -56.82
CA LYS A 631 -11.49 2.18 -56.62
C LYS A 631 -12.19 3.50 -56.45
N LEU A 632 -11.57 4.51 -55.88
CA LEU A 632 -12.14 5.86 -55.64
C LEU A 632 -11.84 6.88 -56.76
N GLY A 633 -10.78 6.65 -57.55
CA GLY A 633 -10.44 7.46 -58.70
C GLY A 633 -11.50 7.49 -59.80
N GLY A 634 -12.40 6.49 -59.82
CA GLY A 634 -13.57 6.46 -60.70
C GLY A 634 -14.78 7.25 -60.18
N LEU A 635 -14.78 7.72 -58.93
CA LEU A 635 -15.92 8.40 -58.28
C LEU A 635 -15.71 9.90 -58.11
N PHE A 636 -14.48 10.39 -58.11
CA PHE A 636 -14.15 11.80 -57.99
C PHE A 636 -13.30 12.19 -59.19
N GLY A 637 -13.86 13.03 -60.09
CA GLY A 637 -13.25 13.42 -61.35
C GLY A 637 -11.82 13.98 -61.16
N GLU A 638 -11.02 13.88 -62.24
CA GLU A 638 -9.64 14.36 -62.33
C GLU A 638 -9.49 15.80 -61.83
N GLY A 639 -8.75 15.99 -60.71
CA GLY A 639 -8.38 17.33 -60.28
C GLY A 639 -8.32 17.60 -58.78
N HIS A 640 -8.67 16.66 -57.89
CA HIS A 640 -8.51 16.85 -56.46
C HIS A 640 -7.23 16.14 -55.96
N ASP A 641 -6.35 16.96 -55.41
CA ASP A 641 -5.17 16.47 -54.70
C ASP A 641 -5.63 15.80 -53.40
N LEU A 642 -5.75 14.46 -53.40
CA LEU A 642 -6.20 13.64 -52.31
C LEU A 642 -5.08 13.36 -51.28
N SER A 643 -4.00 14.14 -51.31
CA SER A 643 -2.78 13.84 -50.55
C SER A 643 -2.91 14.06 -49.03
N GLU A 644 -3.90 14.82 -48.56
CA GLU A 644 -4.08 15.09 -47.15
C GLU A 644 -5.55 15.16 -46.74
N TYR A 645 -6.00 14.13 -45.95
CA TYR A 645 -7.32 14.15 -45.29
C TYR A 645 -7.16 14.31 -43.81
N THR A 646 -7.98 15.15 -43.21
CA THR A 646 -8.12 15.28 -41.76
C THR A 646 -9.27 14.40 -41.33
N ILE A 647 -8.97 13.37 -40.51
CA ILE A 647 -9.97 12.49 -39.90
C ILE A 647 -10.18 12.94 -38.48
N GLU A 648 -11.44 12.91 -38.01
CA GLU A 648 -11.75 13.11 -36.60
C GLU A 648 -11.55 11.80 -35.84
N ASP A 649 -10.80 11.87 -34.74
CA ASP A 649 -10.64 10.78 -33.76
C ASP A 649 -11.30 11.22 -32.46
N HIS A 650 -12.01 10.29 -31.79
CA HIS A 650 -12.83 10.63 -30.66
C HIS A 650 -12.48 9.75 -29.46
N LEU A 651 -12.25 10.39 -28.31
CA LEU A 651 -12.36 9.70 -27.01
C LEU A 651 -13.83 9.64 -26.63
N VAL A 652 -14.38 8.44 -26.58
CA VAL A 652 -15.80 8.21 -26.34
C VAL A 652 -16.06 7.55 -24.99
N VAL A 653 -17.22 7.84 -24.43
CA VAL A 653 -17.72 7.21 -23.22
C VAL A 653 -17.96 5.72 -23.47
N PRO A 654 -17.44 4.81 -22.60
CA PRO A 654 -17.63 3.35 -22.73
C PRO A 654 -19.10 2.93 -22.74
N ASN A 655 -19.36 1.77 -23.38
CA ASN A 655 -20.74 1.26 -23.61
C ASN A 655 -21.52 0.90 -22.32
N ASN A 656 -20.85 0.74 -21.21
CA ASN A 656 -21.45 0.37 -19.91
C ASN A 656 -21.86 1.56 -19.03
N ILE A 657 -21.86 2.78 -19.60
CA ILE A 657 -22.19 4.01 -18.90
C ILE A 657 -23.48 4.58 -19.45
N ASP A 658 -24.57 4.46 -18.66
CA ASP A 658 -25.89 4.98 -19.07
C ASP A 658 -25.95 6.51 -18.98
N GLU A 659 -25.42 7.08 -17.89
CA GLU A 659 -25.31 8.53 -17.68
C GLU A 659 -24.16 8.83 -16.73
N ALA A 660 -23.35 9.83 -17.08
CA ALA A 660 -22.29 10.35 -16.25
C ALA A 660 -22.15 11.87 -16.44
N VAL A 661 -21.41 12.53 -15.56
CA VAL A 661 -21.13 13.96 -15.64
C VAL A 661 -19.63 14.16 -15.73
N VAL A 662 -19.17 15.00 -16.63
CA VAL A 662 -17.77 15.44 -16.68
C VAL A 662 -17.46 16.26 -15.44
N SER A 663 -16.64 15.74 -14.56
CA SER A 663 -16.31 16.38 -13.28
C SER A 663 -15.00 17.13 -13.31
N ASP A 664 -14.04 16.68 -14.13
CA ASP A 664 -12.72 17.29 -14.21
C ASP A 664 -12.06 17.00 -15.55
N VAL A 665 -11.17 17.91 -15.97
CA VAL A 665 -10.34 17.76 -17.18
C VAL A 665 -8.91 18.15 -16.82
N MET A 666 -7.98 17.24 -17.01
CA MET A 666 -6.55 17.48 -16.83
C MET A 666 -5.82 17.35 -18.16
N ILE A 667 -4.99 18.35 -18.49
CA ILE A 667 -4.16 18.36 -19.67
C ILE A 667 -2.71 18.39 -19.23
N GLN A 668 -1.94 17.40 -19.64
CA GLN A 668 -0.51 17.29 -19.35
C GLN A 668 0.27 17.52 -20.62
N GLU A 669 1.17 18.52 -20.60
CA GLU A 669 2.10 18.76 -21.70
C GLU A 669 3.30 17.83 -21.55
N MET A 670 3.55 17.01 -22.58
CA MET A 670 4.73 16.14 -22.62
C MET A 670 5.96 16.94 -23.05
N LYS A 671 7.05 16.82 -22.31
CA LYS A 671 8.31 17.46 -22.69
C LYS A 671 8.76 16.94 -24.05
N LYS A 672 8.99 17.83 -25.03
CA LYS A 672 9.39 17.45 -26.39
C LYS A 672 10.60 16.53 -26.34
N PRO A 673 10.49 15.26 -26.75
CA PRO A 673 11.66 14.39 -26.85
C PRO A 673 12.64 14.97 -27.86
N LYS A 674 13.93 14.78 -27.67
CA LYS A 674 14.93 15.11 -28.69
C LYS A 674 14.72 14.16 -29.88
N ILE A 675 14.00 14.62 -30.87
CA ILE A 675 13.78 13.86 -32.11
C ILE A 675 15.16 13.63 -32.76
N PRO A 676 15.53 12.40 -33.08
CA PRO A 676 16.76 12.16 -33.83
C PRO A 676 16.74 12.94 -35.12
N LYS A 677 17.88 13.57 -35.50
CA LYS A 677 18.00 14.39 -36.75
C LYS A 677 17.66 13.63 -38.02
N SER A 678 17.53 12.32 -37.96
CA SER A 678 17.16 11.45 -39.08
C SER A 678 15.66 11.35 -39.33
N VAL A 679 14.80 11.86 -38.44
CA VAL A 679 13.33 11.81 -38.56
C VAL A 679 12.85 13.19 -38.99
N LYS A 680 12.40 13.31 -40.26
CA LYS A 680 11.73 14.53 -40.74
C LYS A 680 10.37 14.61 -40.05
N SER A 681 10.15 15.66 -39.24
CA SER A 681 8.80 16.00 -38.75
C SER A 681 7.90 16.29 -39.95
N PRO A 682 6.75 15.65 -40.08
CA PRO A 682 5.77 16.05 -41.09
C PRO A 682 5.27 17.48 -40.75
N ASP A 683 5.29 18.36 -41.72
CA ASP A 683 4.74 19.70 -41.63
C ASP A 683 3.22 19.61 -41.84
N TYR A 684 2.47 19.53 -40.74
CA TYR A 684 1.00 19.64 -40.80
C TYR A 684 0.58 21.00 -40.24
N SER A 685 -0.06 21.84 -41.07
CA SER A 685 -0.70 23.09 -40.63
C SER A 685 -2.17 22.81 -40.31
N PHE A 686 -2.55 22.83 -39.04
CA PHE A 686 -3.96 22.90 -38.66
C PHE A 686 -4.41 24.35 -38.55
N THR A 687 -5.66 24.64 -38.96
CA THR A 687 -6.27 25.97 -38.82
C THR A 687 -6.39 26.45 -37.39
N HIS A 688 -6.50 25.51 -36.44
CA HIS A 688 -6.45 25.74 -34.99
C HIS A 688 -5.42 24.81 -34.36
N THR A 689 -4.60 25.35 -33.47
CA THR A 689 -3.65 24.55 -32.70
C THR A 689 -4.33 23.95 -31.47
N SER A 690 -3.77 22.90 -30.91
CA SER A 690 -4.24 22.37 -29.62
C SER A 690 -4.23 23.46 -28.54
N GLN A 691 -3.28 24.37 -28.56
CA GLN A 691 -3.16 25.47 -27.61
C GLN A 691 -4.35 26.44 -27.70
N ASP A 692 -4.82 26.78 -28.93
CA ASP A 692 -5.98 27.68 -29.11
C ASP A 692 -7.22 27.09 -28.43
N VAL A 693 -7.46 25.79 -28.57
CA VAL A 693 -8.60 25.10 -27.94
C VAL A 693 -8.45 25.06 -26.42
N ILE A 694 -7.25 24.84 -25.92
CA ILE A 694 -6.95 24.80 -24.47
C ILE A 694 -7.18 26.20 -23.88
N ASP A 695 -6.69 27.26 -24.52
CA ASP A 695 -6.86 28.67 -24.10
C ASP A 695 -8.34 29.08 -24.11
N GLU A 696 -9.10 28.66 -25.13
CA GLU A 696 -10.54 28.90 -25.19
C GLU A 696 -11.28 28.15 -24.09
N TYR A 697 -10.91 26.88 -23.88
CA TYR A 697 -11.46 26.06 -22.78
C TYR A 697 -11.20 26.67 -21.42
N GLU A 698 -9.99 27.19 -21.17
CA GLU A 698 -9.64 27.86 -19.90
C GLU A 698 -10.46 29.13 -19.64
N LYS A 699 -10.85 29.86 -20.67
CA LYS A 699 -11.68 31.05 -20.51
C LYS A 699 -13.13 30.75 -20.15
N THR A 700 -13.64 29.59 -20.54
CA THR A 700 -15.07 29.24 -20.42
C THR A 700 -15.44 28.48 -19.17
N LYS A 701 -14.48 28.00 -18.39
CA LYS A 701 -14.76 27.15 -17.26
C LYS A 701 -14.52 27.82 -15.90
N SER A 702 -15.22 27.30 -14.88
CA SER A 702 -15.11 27.75 -13.50
C SER A 702 -13.89 27.23 -12.74
N ARG A 703 -13.20 26.20 -13.27
CA ARG A 703 -12.01 25.59 -12.64
C ARG A 703 -10.79 25.73 -13.53
N LYS A 704 -9.64 25.91 -12.90
CA LYS A 704 -8.35 26.02 -13.56
C LYS A 704 -7.89 24.68 -14.10
N ILE A 705 -7.48 24.59 -15.37
CA ILE A 705 -6.78 23.43 -15.93
C ILE A 705 -5.39 23.36 -15.29
N ILE A 706 -5.01 22.18 -14.85
CA ILE A 706 -3.70 21.94 -14.29
C ILE A 706 -2.80 21.49 -15.43
N TYR A 707 -1.84 22.34 -15.76
CA TYR A 707 -0.74 21.99 -16.65
C TYR A 707 0.38 21.40 -15.84
N GLU A 708 0.71 20.14 -16.07
CA GLU A 708 1.91 19.57 -15.52
C GLU A 708 2.80 19.03 -16.62
N LYS A 709 4.08 19.36 -16.50
CA LYS A 709 5.11 18.78 -17.35
C LYS A 709 5.52 17.45 -16.77
N TYR A 710 5.42 16.38 -17.54
CA TYR A 710 5.97 15.10 -17.15
C TYR A 710 7.48 15.21 -16.89
N PRO A 711 7.98 14.67 -15.77
CA PRO A 711 9.41 14.57 -15.54
C PRO A 711 10.10 13.75 -16.64
N GLU A 712 11.29 14.17 -17.07
CA GLU A 712 12.03 13.51 -18.17
C GLU A 712 12.24 12.01 -17.99
N TYR A 713 12.33 11.54 -16.74
CA TYR A 713 12.61 10.13 -16.44
C TYR A 713 11.42 9.18 -16.67
N ILE A 714 10.18 9.66 -16.60
CA ILE A 714 8.99 8.83 -16.92
C ILE A 714 8.94 8.56 -18.43
N ALA A 715 9.33 9.53 -19.24
CA ALA A 715 9.43 9.34 -20.67
C ALA A 715 10.57 8.35 -21.05
N ALA A 716 11.65 8.28 -20.27
CA ALA A 716 12.76 7.37 -20.52
C ALA A 716 12.43 5.89 -20.17
N ASP A 717 11.54 5.63 -19.23
CA ASP A 717 11.20 4.25 -18.79
C ASP A 717 10.19 3.56 -19.70
N THR A 718 9.39 4.35 -20.46
CA THR A 718 8.52 3.81 -21.53
C THR A 718 9.29 3.49 -22.79
N LEU A 719 10.55 3.84 -22.84
CA LEU A 719 11.44 3.72 -24.00
C LEU A 719 12.36 2.49 -23.85
N ASP A 720 11.78 1.27 -23.91
CA ASP A 720 12.58 0.08 -24.25
C ASP A 720 12.95 0.20 -25.74
N PRO A 721 14.26 0.38 -26.08
CA PRO A 721 14.68 0.63 -27.46
C PRO A 721 14.38 -0.52 -28.44
N ILE A 722 13.95 -1.67 -27.95
CA ILE A 722 13.75 -2.89 -28.74
C ILE A 722 12.28 -3.08 -29.13
N ASN A 723 11.32 -2.52 -28.35
CA ASN A 723 9.88 -2.71 -28.54
C ASN A 723 9.07 -1.41 -28.73
N MET A 724 9.71 -0.32 -29.11
CA MET A 724 9.03 0.97 -29.23
C MET A 724 8.09 1.01 -30.42
N ASP A 725 6.82 1.34 -30.14
CA ASP A 725 5.98 1.98 -31.15
C ASP A 725 6.70 3.29 -31.62
N PRO A 726 7.11 3.38 -32.90
CA PRO A 726 7.81 4.55 -33.42
C PRO A 726 7.06 5.88 -33.22
N ASP A 727 5.77 5.81 -32.83
CA ASP A 727 4.91 6.94 -32.59
C ASP A 727 4.79 7.37 -31.13
N ALA A 728 5.33 6.60 -30.17
CA ALA A 728 5.23 6.91 -28.74
C ALA A 728 5.90 8.24 -28.36
N TYR A 729 7.03 8.63 -29.01
CA TYR A 729 7.73 9.89 -28.73
C TYR A 729 7.15 11.11 -29.47
N LYS A 730 6.04 10.93 -30.19
CA LYS A 730 5.33 12.03 -30.84
C LYS A 730 4.18 12.58 -29.98
N VAL A 731 3.96 12.07 -28.79
CA VAL A 731 2.92 12.58 -27.88
C VAL A 731 3.30 13.97 -27.38
N VAL A 732 2.45 14.94 -27.55
CA VAL A 732 2.63 16.34 -27.14
C VAL A 732 1.81 16.62 -25.88
N TYR A 733 0.58 16.13 -25.83
CA TYR A 733 -0.31 16.27 -24.69
C TYR A 733 -0.95 14.93 -24.33
N THR A 734 -1.25 14.75 -23.05
CA THR A 734 -2.19 13.74 -22.57
C THR A 734 -3.38 14.45 -21.95
N VAL A 735 -4.57 14.17 -22.45
CA VAL A 735 -5.83 14.73 -21.94
C VAL A 735 -6.54 13.64 -21.15
N ARG A 736 -6.80 13.90 -19.86
CA ARG A 736 -7.63 13.07 -19.01
C ARG A 736 -8.97 13.76 -18.78
N VAL A 737 -10.06 13.08 -19.05
CA VAL A 737 -11.42 13.52 -18.73
C VAL A 737 -11.97 12.60 -17.65
N ARG A 738 -12.31 13.18 -16.51
CA ARG A 738 -12.89 12.45 -15.38
C ARG A 738 -14.41 12.53 -15.42
N LEU A 739 -15.04 11.38 -15.37
CA LEU A 739 -16.49 11.24 -15.31
C LEU A 739 -16.90 10.76 -13.93
N ILE A 740 -17.97 11.32 -13.37
CA ILE A 740 -18.65 10.83 -12.18
C ILE A 740 -19.98 10.21 -12.59
N LYS A 741 -20.18 8.95 -12.21
CA LYS A 741 -21.42 8.20 -12.42
C LYS A 741 -22.07 7.86 -11.09
N ARG A 742 -23.38 8.13 -10.95
CA ARG A 742 -24.19 7.58 -9.85
C ARG A 742 -24.56 6.15 -10.19
N THR A 743 -24.13 5.21 -9.37
CA THR A 743 -24.39 3.78 -9.54
C THR A 743 -25.39 3.33 -8.47
N ILE A 744 -26.54 2.84 -8.89
CA ILE A 744 -27.55 2.24 -8.01
C ILE A 744 -27.34 0.72 -7.92
N GLY A 745 -28.06 0.05 -7.01
CA GLY A 745 -28.09 -1.40 -7.01
C GLY A 745 -28.64 -1.94 -8.32
N MET A 746 -27.91 -2.85 -8.97
CA MET A 746 -28.26 -3.45 -10.26
C MET A 746 -28.39 -4.97 -10.14
N ILE A 747 -29.04 -5.61 -11.11
CA ILE A 747 -28.98 -7.06 -11.27
C ILE A 747 -27.52 -7.48 -11.41
N GLY A 748 -27.09 -8.48 -10.62
CA GLY A 748 -25.69 -8.88 -10.53
C GLY A 748 -24.90 -8.17 -9.43
N SER A 749 -25.43 -7.11 -8.80
CA SER A 749 -24.79 -6.48 -7.64
C SER A 749 -24.72 -7.45 -6.46
N LYS A 750 -23.57 -7.50 -5.81
CA LYS A 750 -23.34 -8.32 -4.63
C LYS A 750 -23.66 -7.53 -3.39
N ILE A 751 -24.58 -8.03 -2.59
CA ILE A 751 -25.03 -7.42 -1.33
C ILE A 751 -24.70 -8.38 -0.19
N THR A 752 -24.33 -7.84 0.96
CA THR A 752 -23.98 -8.63 2.13
C THR A 752 -24.50 -7.99 3.42
N SER A 753 -24.83 -8.82 4.41
CA SER A 753 -24.98 -8.38 5.79
C SER A 753 -23.63 -8.35 6.52
N ARG A 754 -23.57 -7.71 7.69
CA ARG A 754 -22.38 -7.75 8.55
C ARG A 754 -22.08 -9.13 9.13
N TYR A 755 -23.07 -10.03 9.11
CA TYR A 755 -22.99 -11.38 9.66
C TYR A 755 -22.50 -12.43 8.65
N GLY A 756 -21.98 -11.99 7.49
CA GLY A 756 -21.49 -12.88 6.45
C GLY A 756 -22.55 -13.47 5.54
N GLY A 757 -23.82 -13.10 5.70
CA GLY A 757 -24.86 -13.43 4.74
C GLY A 757 -24.67 -12.61 3.46
N LYS A 758 -24.31 -13.26 2.35
CA LYS A 758 -24.07 -12.62 1.06
C LYS A 758 -25.04 -13.12 0.01
N GLY A 759 -25.33 -12.28 -0.96
CA GLY A 759 -26.13 -12.70 -2.11
C GLY A 759 -25.92 -11.79 -3.31
N VAL A 760 -26.41 -12.24 -4.46
CA VAL A 760 -26.36 -11.54 -5.74
C VAL A 760 -27.77 -11.14 -6.16
N VAL A 761 -27.97 -9.90 -6.54
CA VAL A 761 -29.28 -9.41 -7.00
C VAL A 761 -29.67 -10.13 -8.28
N SER A 762 -30.70 -10.96 -8.21
CA SER A 762 -31.29 -11.67 -9.36
C SER A 762 -32.39 -10.86 -10.05
N LYS A 763 -33.11 -10.04 -9.28
CA LYS A 763 -34.19 -9.21 -9.79
C LYS A 763 -34.36 -7.95 -8.95
N ILE A 764 -34.64 -6.85 -9.61
CA ILE A 764 -35.18 -5.63 -9.01
C ILE A 764 -36.69 -5.62 -9.28
N GLN A 765 -37.49 -5.54 -8.21
CA GLN A 765 -38.93 -5.61 -8.25
C GLN A 765 -39.51 -4.24 -7.93
N SER A 766 -40.55 -3.84 -8.66
CA SER A 766 -41.32 -2.63 -8.30
C SER A 766 -41.81 -2.71 -6.85
N ASP A 767 -41.73 -1.60 -6.12
CA ASP A 767 -42.11 -1.54 -4.71
C ASP A 767 -43.53 -2.04 -4.47
N ASP A 768 -44.43 -1.78 -5.42
CA ASP A 768 -45.86 -2.21 -5.32
C ASP A 768 -46.05 -3.72 -5.34
N LEU A 769 -45.12 -4.43 -5.94
CA LEU A 769 -45.12 -5.90 -6.04
C LEU A 769 -44.34 -6.61 -4.94
N MET A 770 -43.67 -5.84 -4.07
CA MET A 770 -42.94 -6.43 -2.94
C MET A 770 -43.90 -6.90 -1.83
N PRO A 771 -43.57 -7.97 -1.10
CA PRO A 771 -44.33 -8.46 0.03
C PRO A 771 -44.60 -7.39 1.08
N ILE A 772 -45.74 -7.45 1.73
CA ILE A 772 -46.15 -6.53 2.81
C ILE A 772 -46.03 -7.26 4.14
N MET A 773 -45.33 -6.67 5.07
CA MET A 773 -45.33 -7.08 6.47
C MET A 773 -46.31 -6.20 7.26
N VAL A 774 -47.05 -6.80 8.13
CA VAL A 774 -47.90 -6.09 9.10
C VAL A 774 -47.27 -6.22 10.47
N ASP A 775 -46.92 -5.12 11.11
CA ASP A 775 -46.33 -5.13 12.45
C ASP A 775 -47.42 -5.35 13.54
N LYS A 776 -46.98 -5.45 14.80
CA LYS A 776 -47.87 -5.70 15.95
C LYS A 776 -48.96 -4.63 16.14
N ASP A 777 -48.67 -3.43 15.64
CA ASP A 777 -49.56 -2.28 15.74
C ASP A 777 -50.50 -2.15 14.52
N GLY A 778 -50.49 -3.14 13.63
CA GLY A 778 -51.29 -3.15 12.39
C GLY A 778 -50.72 -2.27 11.27
N LYS A 779 -49.53 -1.68 11.43
CA LYS A 779 -48.89 -0.84 10.43
C LYS A 779 -48.26 -1.70 9.34
N GLN A 780 -48.64 -1.40 8.11
CA GLN A 780 -48.08 -2.06 6.94
C GLN A 780 -46.72 -1.47 6.56
N LYS A 781 -45.75 -2.36 6.31
CA LYS A 781 -44.40 -2.02 5.79
C LYS A 781 -44.09 -2.93 4.60
N ARG A 782 -43.54 -2.38 3.53
CA ARG A 782 -43.09 -3.18 2.40
C ARG A 782 -41.70 -3.76 2.68
N VAL A 783 -41.55 -5.01 2.31
CA VAL A 783 -40.23 -5.69 2.36
C VAL A 783 -39.36 -5.11 1.29
N GLU A 784 -38.09 -4.88 1.63
CA GLU A 784 -37.13 -4.27 0.73
C GLU A 784 -36.19 -5.30 0.09
N VAL A 785 -35.92 -6.40 0.81
CA VAL A 785 -35.03 -7.48 0.36
C VAL A 785 -35.70 -8.83 0.67
N VAL A 786 -35.73 -9.71 -0.31
CA VAL A 786 -36.13 -11.12 -0.12
C VAL A 786 -34.93 -12.00 -0.38
N MET A 787 -34.63 -12.89 0.55
CA MET A 787 -33.56 -13.87 0.43
C MET A 787 -33.97 -15.23 1.00
N ASN A 788 -33.34 -16.28 0.49
CA ASN A 788 -33.52 -17.61 1.04
C ASN A 788 -32.44 -17.89 2.07
N PRO A 789 -32.79 -18.32 3.28
CA PRO A 789 -31.82 -18.65 4.32
C PRO A 789 -31.11 -19.99 4.12
N ILE A 790 -31.55 -20.80 3.17
CA ILE A 790 -31.08 -22.17 2.95
C ILE A 790 -29.98 -22.20 1.87
#